data_7526d83cfad0fd8305db6abc746bb862
#
_entry.id   7526d83cfad0fd8305db6abc746bb862
#
_cell.length_a   1.000
_cell.length_b   1.000
_cell.length_c   1.000
_cell.angle_alpha   90.00
_cell.angle_beta   90.00
_cell.angle_gamma   90.00
#
_symmetry.space_group_name_H-M   'P 1'
#
loop_
_entity.id
_entity.type
_entity.pdbx_description
1 polymer ?
#
loop_
_entity_poly.entity_id
_entity_poly.type
_entity_poly.pdbx_seq_one_letter_code
_entity_poly.pdbx_strand_id
1 'polypeptide(L)'
;MTKHELGKHIENILDKGDKISIFERNILAISTYSATLAKELLEIKENKNFNVYMGADPLALNIINTKNYEYLYKNPLDDVTKQINEFEKKYARYLALFIYGLGNGVLIKSLLANDSHKRIIVFEPEIEIIFIVLNLIDFSIDLHQNRLVIAHSSVFSPSHYYAIARMDEVLSSAKLYDLYINCPYYLSYKNDMLKVNRFMNDAIKQCIQEIGNDCTDALTGINQTTKNIPQMLKNIAISSIIKARKNKVKSAIIVSTGPSLAKQLPLLKKVREHASVICIDASYPILKKEGIVPDYVVSIERVPATSKFYNSTPNEFDKDIIFVISSLMHEDTVATMEGRNVSYTMRPLNYERGFKDKDFGYMGSGPSAAHLGFDLALALGHKKAILIGQDLAFGDNGTSHSKGHIFTERETDIEKTTIELAPKYGGKGFVKTNTFWNLFRRYFENLAMLHRKQIKLYNCTEGGARISGVEEKPFEKLVEIILKEPKKHLKAIKPLSQKRQAAKLQRYQKHIKSTLRYGQNLQKRVEKLFSALVKEIEKVKLLKQQGKENKINYARLQAFSDKVDVIKDSLSDKRFLSSYFTICGAALKHKDLDFAKLVVRQADTYEQKCEKLYEWVCLQAHWLFTIAGYIDVTNENILNQSKEWLEK
;
A
#
# COMPACT_ATOMS: atom_id res chain seq x y z
N MET A 1 -2.80 -16.68 27.46
CA MET A 1 -4.13 -17.14 26.95
C MET A 1 -4.05 -17.51 25.47
N THR A 2 -4.53 -18.68 25.04
CA THR A 2 -4.61 -19.09 23.64
C THR A 2 -5.80 -18.41 22.92
N LYS A 3 -5.85 -18.50 21.59
CA LYS A 3 -7.00 -17.95 20.82
C LYS A 3 -8.32 -18.68 21.15
N HIS A 4 -8.25 -19.96 21.48
CA HIS A 4 -9.42 -20.76 21.88
C HIS A 4 -9.93 -20.36 23.27
N GLU A 5 -9.02 -20.13 24.22
CA GLU A 5 -9.38 -19.66 25.58
C GLU A 5 -10.00 -18.26 25.53
N LEU A 6 -9.49 -17.34 24.69
CA LEU A 6 -10.12 -16.03 24.47
C LEU A 6 -11.55 -16.19 23.92
N GLY A 7 -11.77 -17.07 22.94
CA GLY A 7 -13.10 -17.34 22.39
C GLY A 7 -14.09 -17.78 23.46
N LYS A 8 -13.72 -18.76 24.30
CA LYS A 8 -14.55 -19.22 25.43
C LYS A 8 -14.82 -18.10 26.44
N HIS A 9 -13.83 -17.23 26.69
CA HIS A 9 -14.01 -16.10 27.61
C HIS A 9 -15.02 -15.10 27.08
N ILE A 10 -14.96 -14.80 25.78
CA ILE A 10 -15.93 -13.94 25.10
C ILE A 10 -17.34 -14.55 25.14
N GLU A 11 -17.49 -15.85 24.87
CA GLU A 11 -18.77 -16.57 24.99
C GLU A 11 -19.34 -16.45 26.41
N ASN A 12 -18.54 -16.70 27.44
CA ASN A 12 -18.93 -16.56 28.83
C ASN A 12 -19.37 -15.14 29.22
N ILE A 13 -18.77 -14.10 28.62
CA ILE A 13 -19.18 -12.71 28.82
C ILE A 13 -20.56 -12.48 28.17
N LEU A 14 -20.76 -12.95 26.95
CA LEU A 14 -22.00 -12.77 26.20
C LEU A 14 -23.18 -13.48 26.89
N ASP A 15 -22.93 -14.62 27.54
CA ASP A 15 -23.94 -15.38 28.28
C ASP A 15 -24.48 -14.64 29.53
N LYS A 16 -23.79 -13.58 30.02
CA LYS A 16 -24.24 -12.79 31.17
C LYS A 16 -25.43 -11.85 30.85
N GLY A 17 -25.73 -11.61 29.58
CA GLY A 17 -26.80 -10.72 29.14
C GLY A 17 -26.66 -9.31 29.75
N ASP A 18 -27.72 -8.83 30.41
CA ASP A 18 -27.75 -7.47 31.01
C ASP A 18 -26.81 -7.29 32.22
N LYS A 19 -26.15 -8.33 32.70
CA LYS A 19 -25.19 -8.27 33.82
C LYS A 19 -23.74 -8.07 33.38
N ILE A 20 -23.50 -7.73 32.10
CA ILE A 20 -22.17 -7.47 31.58
C ILE A 20 -21.63 -6.16 32.21
N SER A 21 -20.46 -6.23 32.86
CA SER A 21 -19.78 -5.07 33.46
C SER A 21 -19.26 -4.07 32.40
N ILE A 22 -18.92 -2.85 32.83
CA ILE A 22 -18.27 -1.84 31.98
C ILE A 22 -17.00 -2.42 31.32
N PHE A 23 -16.13 -3.04 32.12
CA PHE A 23 -14.90 -3.64 31.62
C PHE A 23 -15.17 -4.70 30.55
N GLU A 24 -16.11 -5.60 30.80
CA GLU A 24 -16.46 -6.65 29.87
C GLU A 24 -17.02 -6.11 28.55
N ARG A 25 -17.85 -5.05 28.58
CA ARG A 25 -18.33 -4.37 27.36
C ARG A 25 -17.17 -3.79 26.56
N ASN A 26 -16.23 -3.13 27.22
CA ASN A 26 -15.03 -2.59 26.60
C ASN A 26 -14.15 -3.72 26.00
N ILE A 27 -13.97 -4.83 26.69
CA ILE A 27 -13.19 -5.99 26.21
C ILE A 27 -13.84 -6.61 24.98
N LEU A 28 -15.16 -6.79 24.97
CA LEU A 28 -15.88 -7.27 23.78
C LEU A 28 -15.58 -6.39 22.56
N ALA A 29 -15.66 -5.08 22.73
CA ALA A 29 -15.37 -4.13 21.65
C ALA A 29 -13.91 -4.21 21.19
N ILE A 30 -12.93 -4.21 22.12
CA ILE A 30 -11.50 -4.32 21.80
C ILE A 30 -11.18 -5.64 21.08
N SER A 31 -11.82 -6.74 21.45
CA SER A 31 -11.58 -8.04 20.84
C SER A 31 -11.86 -8.07 19.33
N THR A 32 -12.67 -7.13 18.83
CA THR A 32 -13.01 -7.02 17.42
C THR A 32 -11.83 -6.51 16.56
N TYR A 33 -10.94 -5.67 17.12
CA TYR A 33 -9.79 -5.13 16.39
C TYR A 33 -8.43 -5.57 16.96
N SER A 34 -8.34 -5.92 18.25
CA SER A 34 -7.09 -6.34 18.89
C SER A 34 -7.29 -7.48 19.88
N ALA A 35 -7.27 -8.71 19.38
CA ALA A 35 -7.30 -9.91 20.23
C ALA A 35 -6.11 -9.99 21.20
N THR A 36 -4.96 -9.40 20.85
CA THR A 36 -3.77 -9.36 21.71
C THR A 36 -4.00 -8.47 22.93
N LEU A 37 -4.46 -7.24 22.73
CA LEU A 37 -4.77 -6.32 23.82
C LEU A 37 -5.88 -6.88 24.73
N ALA A 38 -6.94 -7.46 24.15
CA ALA A 38 -8.00 -8.08 24.94
C ALA A 38 -7.46 -9.18 25.85
N LYS A 39 -6.54 -10.03 25.36
CA LYS A 39 -5.91 -11.08 26.18
C LYS A 39 -5.06 -10.52 27.31
N GLU A 40 -4.19 -9.53 27.02
CA GLU A 40 -3.36 -8.90 28.03
C GLU A 40 -4.19 -8.30 29.16
N LEU A 41 -5.29 -7.62 28.83
CA LEU A 41 -6.20 -7.03 29.80
C LEU A 41 -6.93 -8.08 30.64
N LEU A 42 -7.36 -9.19 30.05
CA LEU A 42 -8.01 -10.30 30.75
C LEU A 42 -7.06 -11.09 31.67
N GLU A 43 -5.75 -11.01 31.47
CA GLU A 43 -4.75 -11.64 32.32
C GLU A 43 -4.41 -10.82 33.57
N ILE A 44 -4.80 -9.53 33.62
CA ILE A 44 -4.61 -8.68 34.80
C ILE A 44 -5.66 -9.05 35.86
N LYS A 45 -5.19 -9.53 37.01
CA LYS A 45 -6.05 -9.86 38.16
C LYS A 45 -6.14 -8.72 39.17
N GLU A 46 -5.08 -7.95 39.31
CA GLU A 46 -4.95 -6.85 40.27
C GLU A 46 -3.95 -5.81 39.75
N ASN A 47 -4.12 -4.56 40.14
CA ASN A 47 -3.16 -3.49 39.88
C ASN A 47 -1.94 -3.65 40.80
N LYS A 48 -0.73 -3.58 40.25
CA LYS A 48 0.53 -3.69 40.99
C LYS A 48 1.28 -2.37 41.11
N ASN A 49 1.23 -1.59 40.05
CA ASN A 49 2.04 -0.39 39.90
C ASN A 49 1.22 0.89 39.92
N PHE A 50 -0.10 0.79 39.78
CA PHE A 50 -0.96 1.96 39.72
C PHE A 50 -2.20 1.77 40.59
N ASN A 51 -2.59 2.83 41.31
CA ASN A 51 -3.81 2.87 42.10
C ASN A 51 -4.68 4.06 41.68
N VAL A 52 -5.99 3.90 41.91
CA VAL A 52 -6.98 4.95 41.67
C VAL A 52 -7.10 5.83 42.91
N TYR A 53 -7.06 7.13 42.71
CA TYR A 53 -7.45 8.11 43.72
C TYR A 53 -8.71 8.83 43.26
N MET A 54 -9.79 8.67 44.00
CA MET A 54 -11.06 9.35 43.72
C MET A 54 -11.24 10.51 44.69
N GLY A 55 -11.33 11.71 44.15
CA GLY A 55 -11.71 12.90 44.89
C GLY A 55 -13.23 12.93 45.21
N ALA A 56 -13.68 14.01 45.81
CA ALA A 56 -15.11 14.26 46.08
C ALA A 56 -15.93 14.40 44.77
N ASP A 57 -15.30 14.91 43.71
CA ASP A 57 -15.87 15.01 42.36
C ASP A 57 -15.41 13.81 41.52
N PRO A 58 -16.32 13.04 40.90
CA PRO A 58 -15.96 11.94 40.01
C PRO A 58 -15.06 12.37 38.85
N LEU A 59 -15.10 13.63 38.38
CA LEU A 59 -14.23 14.16 37.34
C LEU A 59 -12.82 14.48 37.87
N ALA A 60 -12.63 14.54 39.20
CA ALA A 60 -11.33 14.67 39.85
C ALA A 60 -10.59 13.34 40.03
N LEU A 61 -11.04 12.31 39.32
CA LEU A 61 -10.36 11.01 39.25
C LEU A 61 -8.89 11.17 38.86
N ASN A 62 -8.00 10.62 39.67
CA ASN A 62 -6.56 10.57 39.36
C ASN A 62 -6.01 9.15 39.47
N ILE A 63 -4.87 8.91 38.87
CA ILE A 63 -4.13 7.65 38.96
C ILE A 63 -2.75 7.98 39.51
N ILE A 64 -2.31 7.19 40.49
CA ILE A 64 -1.00 7.31 41.13
C ILE A 64 -0.13 6.11 40.79
N ASN A 65 1.10 6.36 40.43
CA ASN A 65 2.14 5.33 40.34
C ASN A 65 2.62 4.97 41.74
N THR A 66 2.40 3.73 42.19
CA THR A 66 2.71 3.29 43.56
C THR A 66 4.20 3.13 43.83
N LYS A 67 5.05 3.09 42.79
CA LYS A 67 6.50 2.95 42.94
C LYS A 67 7.19 4.25 43.32
N ASN A 68 6.75 5.37 42.77
CA ASN A 68 7.36 6.67 42.98
C ASN A 68 6.41 7.70 43.56
N TYR A 69 5.15 7.31 43.82
CA TYR A 69 4.08 8.16 44.34
C TYR A 69 3.77 9.37 43.47
N GLU A 70 4.02 9.28 42.17
CA GLU A 70 3.76 10.33 41.21
C GLU A 70 2.33 10.21 40.68
N TYR A 71 1.56 11.30 40.73
CA TYR A 71 0.23 11.38 40.14
C TYR A 71 0.30 11.71 38.66
N LEU A 72 -0.63 11.20 37.86
CA LEU A 72 -0.73 11.55 36.43
C LEU A 72 -1.01 13.04 36.24
N TYR A 73 -1.87 13.61 37.09
CA TYR A 73 -2.24 15.02 37.05
C TYR A 73 -1.95 15.68 38.40
N LYS A 74 -1.55 16.96 38.39
CA LYS A 74 -1.43 17.77 39.63
C LYS A 74 -2.82 18.12 40.16
N ASN A 75 -3.66 18.59 39.28
CA ASN A 75 -5.08 18.87 39.56
C ASN A 75 -5.91 18.32 38.39
N PRO A 76 -6.48 17.11 38.48
CA PRO A 76 -7.16 16.45 37.36
C PRO A 76 -8.24 17.30 36.70
N LEU A 77 -9.08 17.97 37.52
CA LEU A 77 -10.19 18.75 37.00
C LEU A 77 -9.71 19.98 36.21
N ASP A 78 -8.79 20.76 36.79
CA ASP A 78 -8.24 21.94 36.13
C ASP A 78 -7.40 21.61 34.91
N ASP A 79 -6.57 20.56 35.03
CA ASP A 79 -5.67 20.13 33.95
C ASP A 79 -6.46 19.62 32.75
N VAL A 80 -7.46 18.75 32.98
CA VAL A 80 -8.30 18.23 31.90
C VAL A 80 -9.19 19.33 31.30
N THR A 81 -9.72 20.26 32.13
CA THR A 81 -10.51 21.39 31.62
C THR A 81 -9.67 22.28 30.70
N LYS A 82 -8.42 22.58 31.08
CA LYS A 82 -7.50 23.34 30.21
C LYS A 82 -7.24 22.64 28.90
N GLN A 83 -7.03 21.31 28.93
CA GLN A 83 -6.84 20.50 27.73
C GLN A 83 -8.08 20.52 26.83
N ILE A 84 -9.29 20.35 27.38
CA ILE A 84 -10.54 20.43 26.61
C ILE A 84 -10.63 21.78 25.90
N ASN A 85 -10.38 22.87 26.61
CA ASN A 85 -10.39 24.22 26.04
C ASN A 85 -9.33 24.40 24.93
N GLU A 86 -8.15 23.79 25.07
CA GLU A 86 -7.14 23.79 24.02
C GLU A 86 -7.62 23.01 22.78
N PHE A 87 -8.20 21.82 22.97
CA PHE A 87 -8.74 21.03 21.88
C PHE A 87 -9.89 21.73 21.15
N GLU A 88 -10.79 22.40 21.87
CA GLU A 88 -11.86 23.21 21.29
C GLU A 88 -11.32 24.36 20.42
N LYS A 89 -10.21 24.98 20.83
CA LYS A 89 -9.58 26.06 20.07
C LYS A 89 -8.73 25.58 18.89
N LYS A 90 -7.97 24.50 19.05
CA LYS A 90 -6.95 24.09 18.06
C LYS A 90 -7.39 22.92 17.20
N TYR A 91 -8.09 21.97 17.79
CA TYR A 91 -8.34 20.65 17.17
C TYR A 91 -9.81 20.34 16.87
N ALA A 92 -10.74 21.25 17.16
CA ALA A 92 -12.19 21.00 17.09
C ALA A 92 -12.69 20.38 15.77
N ARG A 93 -11.99 20.62 14.66
CA ARG A 93 -12.37 20.17 13.31
C ARG A 93 -11.48 19.06 12.75
N TYR A 94 -10.58 18.50 13.58
CA TYR A 94 -9.71 17.42 13.15
C TYR A 94 -10.49 16.11 13.04
N LEU A 95 -10.40 15.44 11.90
CA LEU A 95 -11.03 14.14 11.69
C LEU A 95 -10.35 13.03 12.49
N ALA A 96 -9.02 13.09 12.60
CA ALA A 96 -8.21 12.15 13.34
C ALA A 96 -7.35 12.87 14.38
N LEU A 97 -7.37 12.36 15.62
CA LEU A 97 -6.52 12.82 16.73
C LEU A 97 -5.58 11.70 17.15
N PHE A 98 -4.35 12.05 17.50
CA PHE A 98 -3.34 11.13 18.01
C PHE A 98 -2.87 11.59 19.37
N ILE A 99 -3.07 10.77 20.39
CA ILE A 99 -2.81 11.12 21.78
C ILE A 99 -1.86 10.09 22.37
N TYR A 100 -0.79 10.56 22.99
CA TYR A 100 0.12 9.72 23.75
C TYR A 100 -0.24 9.80 25.23
N GLY A 101 -0.65 8.65 25.78
CA GLY A 101 -1.19 8.50 27.13
C GLY A 101 -2.71 8.54 27.18
N LEU A 102 -3.31 7.53 27.83
CA LEU A 102 -4.76 7.48 28.06
C LEU A 102 -5.18 8.41 29.22
N GLY A 103 -4.25 8.66 30.14
CA GLY A 103 -4.52 9.43 31.34
C GLY A 103 -5.60 8.78 32.21
N ASN A 104 -6.47 9.59 32.81
CA ASN A 104 -7.63 9.11 33.57
C ASN A 104 -8.85 8.80 32.67
N GLY A 105 -8.72 8.95 31.35
CA GLY A 105 -9.79 8.69 30.38
C GLY A 105 -10.81 9.81 30.19
N VAL A 106 -10.86 10.81 31.09
CA VAL A 106 -11.87 11.88 31.05
C VAL A 106 -11.71 12.75 29.82
N LEU A 107 -10.46 13.16 29.49
CA LEU A 107 -10.18 13.91 28.26
C LEU A 107 -10.69 13.15 27.02
N ILE A 108 -10.37 11.87 26.91
CA ILE A 108 -10.77 11.06 25.76
C ILE A 108 -12.30 10.99 25.65
N LYS A 109 -13.00 10.78 26.77
CA LYS A 109 -14.47 10.74 26.80
C LYS A 109 -15.09 12.06 26.36
N SER A 110 -14.50 13.18 26.79
CA SER A 110 -14.93 14.52 26.40
C SER A 110 -14.72 14.78 24.91
N LEU A 111 -13.57 14.39 24.36
CA LEU A 111 -13.27 14.54 22.93
C LEU A 111 -14.20 13.71 22.03
N LEU A 112 -14.64 12.54 22.51
CA LEU A 112 -15.61 11.69 21.80
C LEU A 112 -17.02 12.31 21.71
N ALA A 113 -17.33 13.33 22.53
CA ALA A 113 -18.57 14.09 22.39
C ALA A 113 -18.61 14.97 21.14
N ASN A 114 -17.45 15.27 20.53
CA ASN A 114 -17.37 16.03 19.28
C ASN A 114 -17.45 15.10 18.07
N ASP A 115 -18.55 15.17 17.33
CA ASP A 115 -18.79 14.33 16.14
C ASP A 115 -17.83 14.62 14.97
N SER A 116 -17.08 15.72 15.00
CA SER A 116 -16.02 15.97 14.00
C SER A 116 -14.86 14.99 14.15
N HIS A 117 -14.59 14.50 15.37
CA HIS A 117 -13.55 13.52 15.63
C HIS A 117 -14.02 12.12 15.22
N LYS A 118 -13.68 11.71 14.01
CA LYS A 118 -14.05 10.41 13.48
C LYS A 118 -13.11 9.29 13.96
N ARG A 119 -11.86 9.64 14.32
CA ARG A 119 -10.85 8.72 14.87
C ARG A 119 -10.08 9.40 16.00
N ILE A 120 -10.05 8.79 17.16
CA ILE A 120 -9.15 9.14 18.26
C ILE A 120 -8.27 7.94 18.53
N ILE A 121 -6.97 8.08 18.27
CA ILE A 121 -5.97 7.03 18.44
C ILE A 121 -5.15 7.36 19.69
N VAL A 122 -5.19 6.48 20.68
CA VAL A 122 -4.48 6.64 21.96
C VAL A 122 -3.40 5.59 22.04
N PHE A 123 -2.15 6.00 22.22
CA PHE A 123 -1.01 5.14 22.49
C PHE A 123 -0.69 5.19 23.98
N GLU A 124 -0.88 4.09 24.70
CA GLU A 124 -0.65 4.00 26.13
C GLU A 124 0.51 3.03 26.40
N PRO A 125 1.59 3.45 27.07
CA PRO A 125 2.71 2.60 27.43
C PRO A 125 2.41 1.61 28.57
N GLU A 126 1.43 1.94 29.44
CA GLU A 126 1.14 1.16 30.65
C GLU A 126 -0.18 0.41 30.56
N ILE A 127 -0.11 -0.90 30.47
CA ILE A 127 -1.29 -1.77 30.36
C ILE A 127 -2.23 -1.65 31.59
N GLU A 128 -1.68 -1.40 32.78
CA GLU A 128 -2.48 -1.24 34.00
C GLU A 128 -3.32 0.06 33.97
N ILE A 129 -2.84 1.14 33.32
CA ILE A 129 -3.63 2.36 33.10
C ILE A 129 -4.81 2.05 32.18
N ILE A 130 -4.58 1.30 31.08
CA ILE A 130 -5.69 0.87 30.21
C ILE A 130 -6.70 0.04 31.01
N PHE A 131 -6.23 -0.92 31.80
CA PHE A 131 -7.10 -1.77 32.63
C PHE A 131 -7.94 -0.94 33.60
N ILE A 132 -7.33 0.01 34.34
CA ILE A 132 -8.03 0.90 35.28
C ILE A 132 -9.13 1.70 34.56
N VAL A 133 -8.75 2.39 33.50
CA VAL A 133 -9.67 3.29 32.78
C VAL A 133 -10.84 2.54 32.16
N LEU A 134 -10.61 1.34 31.60
CA LEU A 134 -11.68 0.51 31.02
C LEU A 134 -12.61 -0.12 32.07
N ASN A 135 -12.20 -0.21 33.33
CA ASN A 135 -13.10 -0.57 34.43
C ASN A 135 -13.99 0.59 34.88
N LEU A 136 -13.55 1.83 34.70
CA LEU A 136 -14.23 3.04 35.20
C LEU A 136 -15.11 3.72 34.15
N ILE A 137 -14.71 3.70 32.88
CA ILE A 137 -15.37 4.43 31.81
C ILE A 137 -15.81 3.49 30.70
N ASP A 138 -17.08 3.59 30.31
CA ASP A 138 -17.63 2.88 29.18
C ASP A 138 -17.28 3.57 27.86
N PHE A 139 -16.40 2.92 27.09
CA PHE A 139 -16.01 3.30 25.74
C PHE A 139 -16.51 2.30 24.69
N SER A 140 -17.30 1.30 25.09
CA SER A 140 -17.62 0.14 24.25
C SER A 140 -18.20 0.50 22.89
N ILE A 141 -19.07 1.50 22.82
CA ILE A 141 -19.68 1.99 21.56
C ILE A 141 -18.59 2.57 20.64
N ASP A 142 -17.77 3.48 21.16
CA ASP A 142 -16.75 4.17 20.39
C ASP A 142 -15.63 3.21 19.93
N LEU A 143 -15.27 2.25 20.78
CA LEU A 143 -14.33 1.18 20.46
C LEU A 143 -14.88 0.25 19.37
N HIS A 144 -16.14 -0.16 19.47
CA HIS A 144 -16.81 -1.03 18.49
C HIS A 144 -16.93 -0.36 17.11
N GLN A 145 -17.22 0.94 17.10
CA GLN A 145 -17.28 1.76 15.87
C GLN A 145 -15.92 2.16 15.35
N ASN A 146 -14.83 1.79 16.00
CA ASN A 146 -13.46 2.24 15.72
C ASN A 146 -13.29 3.77 15.77
N ARG A 147 -14.19 4.52 16.43
CA ARG A 147 -13.98 5.94 16.71
C ARG A 147 -12.85 6.14 17.71
N LEU A 148 -12.76 5.24 18.70
CA LEU A 148 -11.63 5.14 19.61
C LEU A 148 -10.81 3.91 19.30
N VAL A 149 -9.49 4.07 19.18
CA VAL A 149 -8.51 2.99 19.09
C VAL A 149 -7.52 3.16 20.23
N ILE A 150 -7.47 2.21 21.14
CA ILE A 150 -6.47 2.17 22.22
C ILE A 150 -5.39 1.16 21.81
N ALA A 151 -4.14 1.60 21.82
CA ALA A 151 -2.98 0.84 21.45
C ALA A 151 -2.00 0.76 22.63
N HIS A 152 -1.71 -0.45 23.12
CA HIS A 152 -0.63 -0.66 24.07
C HIS A 152 0.70 -0.60 23.31
N SER A 153 1.46 0.48 23.48
CA SER A 153 2.61 0.82 22.62
C SER A 153 3.73 -0.20 22.65
N SER A 154 3.89 -0.94 23.77
CA SER A 154 4.95 -1.94 23.93
C SER A 154 4.77 -3.18 23.04
N VAL A 155 3.53 -3.56 22.70
CA VAL A 155 3.20 -4.72 21.86
C VAL A 155 2.79 -4.34 20.44
N PHE A 156 2.74 -3.05 20.15
CA PHE A 156 2.30 -2.53 18.86
C PHE A 156 3.40 -2.67 17.81
N SER A 157 3.17 -3.50 16.81
CA SER A 157 4.13 -3.78 15.74
C SER A 157 4.00 -2.77 14.57
N PRO A 158 5.00 -2.64 13.68
CA PRO A 158 4.92 -1.80 12.49
C PRO A 158 3.67 -2.03 11.63
N SER A 159 3.16 -3.26 11.54
CA SER A 159 1.95 -3.58 10.80
C SER A 159 0.68 -2.97 11.39
N HIS A 160 0.63 -2.78 12.71
CA HIS A 160 -0.49 -2.12 13.36
C HIS A 160 -0.50 -0.61 13.08
N TYR A 161 0.67 0.05 13.11
CA TYR A 161 0.78 1.46 12.71
C TYR A 161 0.35 1.66 11.25
N TYR A 162 0.74 0.74 10.37
CA TYR A 162 0.32 0.76 8.98
C TYR A 162 -1.21 0.57 8.82
N ALA A 163 -1.82 -0.31 9.59
CA ALA A 163 -3.28 -0.48 9.59
C ALA A 163 -4.01 0.81 10.01
N ILE A 164 -3.51 1.52 11.03
CA ILE A 164 -4.04 2.83 11.45
C ILE A 164 -3.84 3.86 10.34
N ALA A 165 -2.64 3.95 9.75
CA ALA A 165 -2.34 4.94 8.72
C ALA A 165 -3.21 4.77 7.45
N ARG A 166 -3.70 3.57 7.18
CA ARG A 166 -4.62 3.26 6.06
C ARG A 166 -6.07 3.63 6.32
N MET A 167 -6.47 3.96 7.54
CA MET A 167 -7.83 4.43 7.80
C MET A 167 -8.08 5.70 6.98
N ASP A 168 -9.24 5.81 6.33
CA ASP A 168 -9.53 6.90 5.39
C ASP A 168 -9.39 8.28 6.06
N GLU A 169 -9.87 8.42 7.28
CA GLU A 169 -9.81 9.68 8.04
C GLU A 169 -8.36 10.05 8.42
N VAL A 170 -7.53 9.06 8.73
CA VAL A 170 -6.10 9.25 9.02
C VAL A 170 -5.36 9.64 7.75
N LEU A 171 -5.55 8.88 6.67
CA LEU A 171 -4.86 9.12 5.41
C LEU A 171 -5.27 10.44 4.76
N SER A 172 -6.56 10.83 4.88
CA SER A 172 -7.04 12.12 4.34
C SER A 172 -6.57 13.33 5.14
N SER A 173 -6.18 13.14 6.40
CA SER A 173 -5.62 14.18 7.28
C SER A 173 -4.13 13.98 7.58
N ALA A 174 -3.41 13.23 6.75
CA ALA A 174 -2.00 12.88 7.00
C ALA A 174 -1.06 14.10 7.21
N LYS A 175 -1.34 15.24 6.55
CA LYS A 175 -0.59 16.49 6.75
C LYS A 175 -0.95 17.22 8.07
N LEU A 176 -1.92 16.72 8.81
CA LEU A 176 -2.38 17.24 10.10
C LEU A 176 -1.92 16.36 11.27
N TYR A 177 -1.13 15.32 11.00
CA TYR A 177 -0.63 14.44 12.05
C TYR A 177 0.15 15.24 13.09
N ASP A 178 -0.31 15.16 14.33
CA ASP A 178 0.30 15.75 15.52
C ASP A 178 0.07 14.79 16.69
N LEU A 179 1.16 14.38 17.37
CA LEU A 179 1.08 13.48 18.52
C LEU A 179 1.00 14.32 19.79
N TYR A 180 -0.21 14.51 20.31
CA TYR A 180 -0.46 15.25 21.54
C TYR A 180 -0.10 14.41 22.77
N ILE A 181 0.64 14.99 23.72
CA ILE A 181 0.99 14.34 24.99
C ILE A 181 -0.11 14.68 26.02
N ASN A 182 -0.78 13.65 26.52
CA ASN A 182 -1.95 13.84 27.40
C ASN A 182 -1.60 14.65 28.67
N CYS A 183 -0.57 14.23 29.41
CA CYS A 183 -0.16 14.98 30.60
C CYS A 183 1.35 14.90 30.83
N PRO A 184 1.94 15.77 31.69
CA PRO A 184 3.38 15.81 31.93
C PRO A 184 3.99 14.49 32.42
N TYR A 185 3.22 13.65 33.10
CA TYR A 185 3.66 12.32 33.54
C TYR A 185 4.27 11.49 32.40
N TYR A 186 3.68 11.55 31.18
CA TYR A 186 4.15 10.78 30.04
C TYR A 186 5.48 11.25 29.45
N LEU A 187 6.02 12.40 29.89
CA LEU A 187 7.36 12.83 29.48
C LEU A 187 8.46 11.87 29.95
N SER A 188 8.20 11.10 31.02
CA SER A 188 9.11 10.02 31.49
C SER A 188 9.25 8.89 30.48
N TYR A 189 8.28 8.71 29.55
CA TYR A 189 8.28 7.67 28.49
C TYR A 189 8.85 8.18 27.16
N LYS A 190 9.75 9.17 27.18
CA LYS A 190 10.28 9.84 25.98
C LYS A 190 10.74 8.88 24.88
N ASN A 191 11.42 7.81 25.23
CA ASN A 191 11.96 6.85 24.24
C ASN A 191 10.83 6.08 23.52
N ASP A 192 9.78 5.66 24.24
CA ASP A 192 8.63 4.99 23.64
C ASP A 192 7.80 5.98 22.80
N MET A 193 7.59 7.18 23.28
CA MET A 193 6.92 8.26 22.54
C MET A 193 7.62 8.55 21.21
N LEU A 194 8.94 8.67 21.21
CA LEU A 194 9.73 8.87 19.98
C LEU A 194 9.63 7.68 19.02
N LYS A 195 9.59 6.45 19.56
CA LYS A 195 9.37 5.23 18.78
C LYS A 195 7.99 5.22 18.12
N VAL A 196 6.93 5.52 18.88
CA VAL A 196 5.55 5.65 18.38
C VAL A 196 5.47 6.68 17.26
N ASN A 197 6.00 7.89 17.51
CA ASN A 197 6.00 8.98 16.53
C ASN A 197 6.75 8.60 15.24
N ARG A 198 7.91 7.95 15.34
CA ARG A 198 8.66 7.46 14.17
C ARG A 198 7.86 6.43 13.38
N PHE A 199 7.33 5.39 14.02
CA PHE A 199 6.59 4.34 13.32
C PHE A 199 5.30 4.85 12.68
N MET A 200 4.61 5.80 13.33
CA MET A 200 3.41 6.41 12.75
C MET A 200 3.76 7.24 11.51
N ASN A 201 4.82 8.06 11.58
CA ASN A 201 5.30 8.82 10.42
C ASN A 201 5.75 7.90 9.27
N ASP A 202 6.47 6.82 9.57
CA ASP A 202 6.91 5.86 8.55
C ASP A 202 5.71 5.15 7.91
N ALA A 203 4.69 4.80 8.69
CA ALA A 203 3.46 4.20 8.19
C ALA A 203 2.66 5.16 7.30
N ILE A 204 2.51 6.42 7.70
CA ILE A 204 1.87 7.46 6.90
C ILE A 204 2.62 7.67 5.58
N LYS A 205 3.96 7.80 5.61
CA LYS A 205 4.79 7.92 4.41
C LYS A 205 4.59 6.73 3.47
N GLN A 206 4.61 5.52 4.02
CA GLN A 206 4.38 4.30 3.23
C GLN A 206 3.00 4.32 2.57
N CYS A 207 1.93 4.67 3.29
CA CYS A 207 0.59 4.75 2.73
C CYS A 207 0.48 5.80 1.61
N ILE A 208 1.14 6.96 1.76
CA ILE A 208 1.18 7.99 0.71
C ILE A 208 1.94 7.49 -0.52
N GLN A 209 3.06 6.79 -0.34
CA GLN A 209 3.83 6.21 -1.45
C GLN A 209 3.05 5.12 -2.20
N GLU A 210 2.16 4.41 -1.53
CA GLU A 210 1.32 3.36 -2.13
C GLU A 210 0.11 3.90 -2.91
N ILE A 211 -0.20 5.19 -2.84
CA ILE A 211 -1.33 5.79 -3.58
C ILE A 211 -1.13 5.70 -5.09
N GLY A 212 0.09 5.61 -5.55
CA GLY A 212 0.43 5.39 -6.96
C GLY A 212 1.84 5.86 -7.30
N ASN A 213 2.28 5.48 -8.50
CA ASN A 213 3.52 5.99 -9.08
C ASN A 213 3.38 7.47 -9.41
N ASP A 214 4.52 8.13 -9.73
CA ASP A 214 4.44 9.45 -10.32
C ASP A 214 3.66 9.41 -11.66
N CYS A 215 3.16 10.58 -12.05
CA CYS A 215 2.30 10.68 -13.23
C CYS A 215 3.03 10.30 -14.53
N THR A 216 4.33 10.53 -14.62
CA THR A 216 5.15 10.21 -15.82
C THR A 216 5.29 8.70 -15.97
N ASP A 217 5.59 7.99 -14.88
CA ASP A 217 5.69 6.54 -14.88
C ASP A 217 4.32 5.88 -15.17
N ALA A 218 3.24 6.42 -14.60
CA ALA A 218 1.87 5.95 -14.86
C ALA A 218 1.47 6.16 -16.33
N LEU A 219 1.80 7.32 -16.91
CA LEU A 219 1.54 7.64 -18.31
C LEU A 219 2.34 6.73 -19.25
N THR A 220 3.62 6.49 -18.95
CA THR A 220 4.46 5.53 -19.68
C THR A 220 3.82 4.15 -19.71
N GLY A 221 3.27 3.69 -18.58
CA GLY A 221 2.55 2.42 -18.51
C GLY A 221 1.31 2.38 -19.41
N ILE A 222 0.50 3.45 -19.43
CA ILE A 222 -0.67 3.55 -20.31
C ILE A 222 -0.25 3.54 -21.78
N ASN A 223 0.80 4.29 -22.14
CA ASN A 223 1.32 4.36 -23.48
C ASN A 223 1.75 2.98 -23.99
N GLN A 224 2.59 2.31 -23.24
CA GLN A 224 3.11 1.00 -23.61
C GLN A 224 2.02 -0.05 -23.67
N THR A 225 1.11 -0.09 -22.67
CA THR A 225 -0.04 -1.00 -22.71
C THR A 225 -0.87 -0.77 -23.98
N THR A 226 -1.20 0.49 -24.28
CA THR A 226 -2.02 0.84 -25.46
C THR A 226 -1.33 0.42 -26.75
N LYS A 227 -0.03 0.72 -26.89
CA LYS A 227 0.79 0.35 -28.05
C LYS A 227 0.89 -1.16 -28.22
N ASN A 228 1.04 -1.91 -27.12
CA ASN A 228 1.29 -3.36 -27.15
C ASN A 228 0.02 -4.21 -27.36
N ILE A 229 -1.20 -3.63 -27.33
CA ILE A 229 -2.45 -4.39 -27.50
C ILE A 229 -2.45 -5.28 -28.74
N PRO A 230 -2.13 -4.83 -29.96
CA PRO A 230 -2.16 -5.72 -31.13
C PRO A 230 -1.19 -6.88 -31.02
N GLN A 231 0.02 -6.63 -30.52
CA GLN A 231 1.05 -7.65 -30.34
C GLN A 231 0.64 -8.64 -29.25
N MET A 232 0.10 -8.17 -28.13
CA MET A 232 -0.42 -9.02 -27.07
C MET A 232 -1.47 -10.01 -27.60
N LEU A 233 -2.41 -9.54 -28.42
CA LEU A 233 -3.49 -10.39 -28.96
C LEU A 233 -2.99 -11.48 -29.89
N LYS A 234 -1.86 -11.28 -30.57
CA LYS A 234 -1.23 -12.29 -31.46
C LYS A 234 -0.48 -13.37 -30.71
N ASN A 235 -0.15 -13.15 -29.45
CA ASN A 235 0.66 -14.04 -28.65
C ASN A 235 -0.16 -14.96 -27.73
N ILE A 236 0.51 -15.79 -26.94
CA ILE A 236 -0.12 -16.76 -26.03
C ILE A 236 -0.89 -16.03 -24.93
N ALA A 237 -2.16 -16.36 -24.75
CA ALA A 237 -2.94 -15.84 -23.65
C ALA A 237 -2.51 -16.53 -22.35
N ILE A 238 -2.32 -15.75 -21.27
CA ILE A 238 -1.91 -16.29 -19.97
C ILE A 238 -2.93 -17.30 -19.42
N SER A 239 -4.22 -17.09 -19.69
CA SER A 239 -5.27 -18.05 -19.35
C SER A 239 -5.09 -19.42 -20.00
N SER A 240 -4.51 -19.47 -21.22
CA SER A 240 -4.21 -20.71 -21.93
C SER A 240 -3.08 -21.48 -21.23
N ILE A 241 -2.06 -20.78 -20.74
CA ILE A 241 -0.97 -21.37 -19.94
C ILE A 241 -1.53 -21.97 -18.66
N ILE A 242 -2.30 -21.18 -17.91
CA ILE A 242 -2.91 -21.61 -16.65
C ILE A 242 -3.77 -22.85 -16.88
N LYS A 243 -4.65 -22.82 -17.88
CA LYS A 243 -5.52 -23.97 -18.21
C LYS A 243 -4.74 -25.24 -18.56
N ALA A 244 -3.66 -25.11 -19.33
CA ALA A 244 -2.88 -26.26 -19.80
C ALA A 244 -1.94 -26.83 -18.72
N ARG A 245 -1.41 -25.99 -17.83
CA ARG A 245 -0.29 -26.34 -16.92
C ARG A 245 -0.63 -26.33 -15.45
N LYS A 246 -1.86 -25.93 -15.03
CA LYS A 246 -2.28 -25.91 -13.63
C LYS A 246 -2.17 -27.29 -12.98
N ASN A 247 -1.55 -27.35 -11.80
CA ASN A 247 -1.33 -28.56 -10.99
C ASN A 247 -0.49 -29.65 -11.69
N LYS A 248 0.32 -29.30 -12.71
CA LYS A 248 1.19 -30.27 -13.39
C LYS A 248 2.51 -30.48 -12.67
N VAL A 249 3.01 -29.49 -11.96
CA VAL A 249 4.26 -29.52 -11.19
C VAL A 249 3.99 -29.05 -9.77
N LYS A 250 4.58 -29.70 -8.75
CA LYS A 250 4.32 -29.39 -7.35
C LYS A 250 5.13 -28.20 -6.83
N SER A 251 6.40 -28.10 -7.26
CA SER A 251 7.34 -27.08 -6.78
C SER A 251 7.72 -26.10 -7.88
N ALA A 252 7.75 -24.80 -7.56
CA ALA A 252 8.30 -23.75 -8.40
C ALA A 252 9.55 -23.17 -7.74
N ILE A 253 10.61 -22.96 -8.51
CA ILE A 253 11.84 -22.29 -8.08
C ILE A 253 11.87 -20.93 -8.79
N ILE A 254 11.85 -19.86 -7.99
CA ILE A 254 11.90 -18.49 -8.49
C ILE A 254 13.35 -18.02 -8.37
N VAL A 255 13.95 -17.71 -9.51
CA VAL A 255 15.38 -17.40 -9.63
C VAL A 255 15.56 -15.91 -9.84
N SER A 256 16.18 -15.22 -8.87
CA SER A 256 16.56 -13.82 -8.93
C SER A 256 18.09 -13.66 -9.05
N THR A 257 18.61 -12.43 -8.98
CA THR A 257 20.03 -12.13 -9.31
C THR A 257 20.87 -11.72 -8.11
N GLY A 258 20.39 -11.89 -6.89
CA GLY A 258 21.15 -11.51 -5.69
C GLY A 258 22.48 -12.26 -5.56
N PRO A 259 23.42 -11.75 -4.76
CA PRO A 259 24.77 -12.30 -4.64
C PRO A 259 24.86 -13.79 -4.30
N SER A 260 23.84 -14.33 -3.62
CA SER A 260 23.79 -15.76 -3.23
C SER A 260 23.54 -16.71 -4.40
N LEU A 261 23.02 -16.26 -5.56
CA LEU A 261 22.62 -17.13 -6.67
C LEU A 261 23.74 -18.05 -7.14
N ALA A 262 24.96 -17.55 -7.28
CA ALA A 262 26.10 -18.32 -7.81
C ALA A 262 26.32 -19.64 -7.07
N LYS A 263 26.09 -19.66 -5.74
CA LYS A 263 26.24 -20.87 -4.90
C LYS A 263 25.15 -21.91 -5.18
N GLN A 264 24.01 -21.49 -5.71
CA GLN A 264 22.80 -22.31 -5.85
C GLN A 264 22.64 -22.89 -7.27
N LEU A 265 23.35 -22.35 -8.27
CA LEU A 265 23.26 -22.80 -9.66
C LEU A 265 23.54 -24.29 -9.85
N PRO A 266 24.57 -24.92 -9.21
CA PRO A 266 24.81 -26.37 -9.34
C PRO A 266 23.64 -27.21 -8.83
N LEU A 267 22.99 -26.79 -7.74
CA LEU A 267 21.82 -27.47 -7.19
C LEU A 267 20.59 -27.27 -8.07
N LEU A 268 20.40 -26.05 -8.60
CA LEU A 268 19.32 -25.75 -9.55
C LEU A 268 19.41 -26.67 -10.79
N LYS A 269 20.62 -26.87 -11.31
CA LYS A 269 20.85 -27.75 -12.45
C LYS A 269 20.40 -29.19 -12.18
N LYS A 270 20.60 -29.70 -10.95
CA LYS A 270 20.19 -31.05 -10.55
C LYS A 270 18.66 -31.22 -10.52
N VAL A 271 17.91 -30.19 -10.12
CA VAL A 271 16.46 -30.30 -9.91
C VAL A 271 15.60 -29.71 -11.03
N ARG A 272 16.22 -29.18 -12.07
CA ARG A 272 15.53 -28.53 -13.19
C ARG A 272 14.43 -29.40 -13.80
N GLU A 273 14.66 -30.71 -13.92
CA GLU A 273 13.71 -31.66 -14.49
C GLU A 273 12.60 -32.10 -13.52
N HIS A 274 12.61 -31.63 -12.28
CA HIS A 274 11.67 -32.00 -11.23
C HIS A 274 10.79 -30.84 -10.76
N ALA A 275 11.19 -29.57 -10.99
CA ALA A 275 10.48 -28.37 -10.60
C ALA A 275 10.21 -27.45 -11.79
N SER A 276 9.26 -26.55 -11.67
CA SER A 276 9.14 -25.42 -12.60
C SER A 276 10.19 -24.37 -12.23
N VAL A 277 11.07 -24.05 -13.18
CA VAL A 277 12.05 -22.98 -13.01
C VAL A 277 11.49 -21.70 -13.63
N ILE A 278 11.25 -20.70 -12.78
CA ILE A 278 10.73 -19.37 -13.15
C ILE A 278 11.84 -18.38 -12.87
N CYS A 279 12.51 -17.86 -13.88
CA CYS A 279 13.55 -16.85 -13.68
C CYS A 279 13.06 -15.45 -14.05
N ILE A 280 13.60 -14.43 -13.37
CA ILE A 280 13.37 -13.04 -13.78
C ILE A 280 14.23 -12.71 -15.01
N ASP A 281 13.86 -11.64 -15.71
CA ASP A 281 14.57 -11.11 -16.88
C ASP A 281 16.10 -11.03 -16.67
N ALA A 282 16.54 -10.39 -15.58
CA ALA A 282 17.95 -10.21 -15.28
C ALA A 282 18.71 -11.52 -14.97
N SER A 283 18.03 -12.58 -14.53
CA SER A 283 18.67 -13.89 -14.30
C SER A 283 18.68 -14.80 -15.55
N TYR A 284 17.88 -14.48 -16.57
CA TYR A 284 17.87 -15.26 -17.81
C TYR A 284 19.25 -15.36 -18.49
N PRO A 285 20.05 -14.28 -18.68
CA PRO A 285 21.40 -14.40 -19.25
C PRO A 285 22.35 -15.26 -18.42
N ILE A 286 22.22 -15.21 -17.08
CA ILE A 286 23.03 -16.03 -16.18
C ILE A 286 22.70 -17.52 -16.39
N LEU A 287 21.40 -17.88 -16.39
CA LEU A 287 20.97 -19.25 -16.62
C LEU A 287 21.34 -19.76 -18.01
N LYS A 288 21.25 -18.89 -19.03
CA LYS A 288 21.66 -19.24 -20.41
C LYS A 288 23.14 -19.58 -20.48
N LYS A 289 24.00 -18.81 -19.82
CA LYS A 289 25.45 -19.07 -19.72
C LYS A 289 25.75 -20.40 -19.02
N GLU A 290 24.99 -20.76 -18.00
CA GLU A 290 25.14 -21.98 -17.20
C GLU A 290 24.47 -23.21 -17.87
N GLY A 291 23.80 -23.03 -19.00
CA GLY A 291 23.08 -24.11 -19.71
C GLY A 291 21.86 -24.63 -18.94
N ILE A 292 21.25 -23.80 -18.08
CA ILE A 292 20.07 -24.15 -17.28
C ILE A 292 18.84 -23.53 -17.95
N VAL A 293 18.07 -24.32 -18.70
CA VAL A 293 16.88 -23.84 -19.42
C VAL A 293 15.72 -23.63 -18.44
N PRO A 294 15.21 -22.41 -18.21
CA PRO A 294 14.02 -22.20 -17.38
C PRO A 294 12.74 -22.61 -18.11
N ASP A 295 11.65 -22.88 -17.40
CA ASP A 295 10.32 -23.08 -18.00
C ASP A 295 9.65 -21.75 -18.34
N TYR A 296 9.94 -20.72 -17.52
CA TYR A 296 9.38 -19.39 -17.69
C TYR A 296 10.43 -18.31 -17.40
N VAL A 297 10.42 -17.28 -18.22
CA VAL A 297 11.12 -16.02 -17.95
C VAL A 297 10.07 -14.95 -17.70
N VAL A 298 10.12 -14.27 -16.56
CA VAL A 298 9.12 -13.25 -16.19
C VAL A 298 9.73 -11.85 -16.19
N SER A 299 9.00 -10.86 -16.72
CA SER A 299 9.44 -9.47 -16.75
C SER A 299 8.28 -8.50 -16.61
N ILE A 300 8.49 -7.43 -15.83
CA ILE A 300 7.49 -6.38 -15.58
C ILE A 300 8.00 -4.98 -15.92
N GLU A 301 9.28 -4.84 -16.22
CA GLU A 301 9.93 -3.55 -16.36
C GLU A 301 9.53 -2.84 -17.65
N ARG A 302 9.31 -1.53 -17.54
CA ARG A 302 8.87 -0.66 -18.65
C ARG A 302 10.00 0.22 -19.23
N VAL A 303 11.24 -0.05 -18.84
CA VAL A 303 12.41 0.72 -19.27
C VAL A 303 13.12 0.07 -20.45
N PRO A 304 13.72 0.84 -21.39
CA PRO A 304 14.40 0.30 -22.56
C PRO A 304 15.60 -0.59 -22.20
N ALA A 305 16.25 -0.36 -21.06
CA ALA A 305 17.39 -1.15 -20.61
C ALA A 305 17.09 -2.65 -20.45
N THR A 306 15.83 -3.01 -20.19
CA THR A 306 15.39 -4.40 -20.06
C THR A 306 15.63 -5.22 -21.34
N SER A 307 15.62 -4.59 -22.52
CA SER A 307 15.91 -5.25 -23.80
C SER A 307 17.29 -5.91 -23.83
N LYS A 308 18.25 -5.36 -23.10
CA LYS A 308 19.63 -5.86 -23.03
C LYS A 308 19.72 -7.27 -22.46
N PHE A 309 18.79 -7.68 -21.59
CA PHE A 309 18.73 -9.05 -21.07
C PHE A 309 18.42 -10.09 -22.17
N TYR A 310 17.83 -9.67 -23.28
CA TYR A 310 17.36 -10.49 -24.37
C TYR A 310 18.12 -10.30 -25.67
N ASN A 311 19.27 -9.64 -25.63
CA ASN A 311 20.05 -9.20 -26.80
C ASN A 311 20.70 -10.34 -27.61
N SER A 312 20.26 -11.59 -27.44
CA SER A 312 20.70 -12.72 -28.24
C SER A 312 19.59 -13.17 -29.17
N THR A 313 19.95 -13.51 -30.41
CA THR A 313 19.02 -14.18 -31.34
C THR A 313 18.43 -15.42 -30.68
N PRO A 314 17.11 -15.64 -30.80
CA PRO A 314 16.49 -16.88 -30.33
C PRO A 314 17.18 -18.12 -30.95
N ASN A 315 17.42 -19.12 -30.13
CA ASN A 315 18.08 -20.37 -30.57
C ASN A 315 17.42 -21.57 -29.89
N GLU A 316 17.99 -22.74 -30.03
CA GLU A 316 17.47 -23.98 -29.45
C GLU A 316 17.28 -23.90 -27.93
N PHE A 317 18.08 -23.11 -27.23
CA PHE A 317 17.91 -22.85 -25.79
C PHE A 317 16.55 -22.22 -25.46
N ASP A 318 16.02 -21.36 -26.34
CA ASP A 318 14.80 -20.60 -26.11
C ASP A 318 13.51 -21.36 -26.49
N LYS A 319 13.62 -22.45 -27.20
CA LYS A 319 12.53 -23.17 -27.86
C LYS A 319 11.36 -23.57 -26.95
N ASP A 320 11.67 -24.05 -25.75
CA ASP A 320 10.65 -24.52 -24.79
C ASP A 320 10.33 -23.51 -23.67
N ILE A 321 11.03 -22.38 -23.68
CA ILE A 321 10.81 -21.31 -22.70
C ILE A 321 9.55 -20.51 -23.05
N ILE A 322 8.72 -20.21 -22.07
CA ILE A 322 7.64 -19.21 -22.21
C ILE A 322 8.07 -17.91 -21.53
N PHE A 323 8.19 -16.86 -22.32
CA PHE A 323 8.47 -15.51 -21.84
C PHE A 323 7.15 -14.85 -21.40
N VAL A 324 6.90 -14.75 -20.10
CA VAL A 324 5.69 -14.13 -19.52
C VAL A 324 6.03 -12.68 -19.19
N ILE A 325 5.62 -11.79 -20.06
CA ILE A 325 5.94 -10.37 -19.99
C ILE A 325 4.70 -9.52 -19.72
N SER A 326 4.89 -8.39 -19.03
CA SER A 326 3.81 -7.44 -18.80
C SER A 326 3.41 -6.73 -20.10
N SER A 327 2.14 -6.37 -20.24
CA SER A 327 1.65 -5.44 -21.27
C SER A 327 2.35 -4.08 -21.26
N LEU A 328 3.01 -3.73 -20.14
CA LEU A 328 3.75 -2.48 -19.95
C LEU A 328 5.17 -2.48 -20.53
N MET A 329 5.60 -3.54 -21.21
CA MET A 329 6.98 -3.65 -21.71
C MET A 329 7.31 -2.57 -22.75
N HIS A 330 8.53 -2.05 -22.66
CA HIS A 330 9.08 -1.10 -23.64
C HIS A 330 9.17 -1.74 -25.03
N GLU A 331 8.98 -0.96 -26.08
CA GLU A 331 9.03 -1.43 -27.46
C GLU A 331 10.32 -2.14 -27.84
N ASP A 332 11.48 -1.66 -27.35
CA ASP A 332 12.78 -2.33 -27.58
C ASP A 332 12.77 -3.75 -27.01
N THR A 333 12.16 -3.94 -25.85
CA THR A 333 12.04 -5.29 -25.26
C THR A 333 11.05 -6.13 -26.05
N VAL A 334 9.93 -5.57 -26.49
CA VAL A 334 8.96 -6.26 -27.34
C VAL A 334 9.60 -6.72 -28.64
N ALA A 335 10.45 -5.89 -29.27
CA ALA A 335 11.17 -6.25 -30.48
C ALA A 335 12.11 -7.46 -30.27
N THR A 336 12.77 -7.57 -29.13
CA THR A 336 13.62 -8.74 -28.82
C THR A 336 12.85 -10.04 -28.61
N MET A 337 11.52 -9.97 -28.48
CA MET A 337 10.68 -11.16 -28.28
C MET A 337 10.32 -11.90 -29.59
N GLU A 338 10.67 -11.36 -30.74
CA GLU A 338 10.40 -12.00 -32.03
C GLU A 338 11.07 -13.39 -32.09
N GLY A 339 10.33 -14.40 -32.56
CA GLY A 339 10.80 -15.77 -32.61
C GLY A 339 10.79 -16.56 -31.30
N ARG A 340 10.35 -15.94 -30.18
CA ARG A 340 10.18 -16.59 -28.87
C ARG A 340 8.72 -16.93 -28.58
N ASN A 341 8.50 -17.89 -27.68
CA ASN A 341 7.15 -18.18 -27.17
C ASN A 341 6.78 -17.14 -26.11
N VAL A 342 6.00 -16.14 -26.48
CA VAL A 342 5.64 -15.02 -25.61
C VAL A 342 4.22 -15.15 -25.10
N SER A 343 4.03 -14.85 -23.84
CA SER A 343 2.73 -14.64 -23.23
C SER A 343 2.70 -13.26 -22.55
N TYR A 344 1.72 -12.48 -22.92
CA TYR A 344 1.49 -11.21 -22.23
C TYR A 344 0.56 -11.40 -21.03
N THR A 345 0.81 -10.63 -19.97
CA THR A 345 -0.13 -10.45 -18.86
C THR A 345 -0.36 -8.98 -18.58
N MET A 346 -1.62 -8.60 -18.47
CA MET A 346 -2.00 -7.31 -17.92
C MET A 346 -1.76 -7.32 -16.41
N ARG A 347 -1.30 -6.20 -15.86
CA ARG A 347 -1.19 -6.00 -14.42
C ARG A 347 -2.56 -5.63 -13.82
N PRO A 348 -2.79 -5.80 -12.50
CA PRO A 348 -4.05 -5.41 -11.87
C PRO A 348 -4.17 -3.88 -11.65
N LEU A 349 -3.69 -3.07 -12.61
CA LEU A 349 -3.79 -1.63 -12.61
C LEU A 349 -5.16 -1.18 -13.15
N ASN A 350 -5.64 -0.03 -12.72
CA ASN A 350 -6.97 0.45 -13.07
C ASN A 350 -7.19 0.55 -14.58
N TYR A 351 -6.22 1.07 -15.34
CA TYR A 351 -6.29 1.18 -16.79
C TYR A 351 -6.46 -0.18 -17.47
N GLU A 352 -5.66 -1.15 -17.10
CA GLU A 352 -5.68 -2.49 -17.69
C GLU A 352 -6.94 -3.27 -17.27
N ARG A 353 -7.39 -3.12 -16.01
CA ARG A 353 -8.66 -3.69 -15.55
C ARG A 353 -9.87 -3.12 -16.31
N GLY A 354 -9.77 -1.90 -16.83
CA GLY A 354 -10.78 -1.29 -17.68
C GLY A 354 -11.15 -2.14 -18.91
N PHE A 355 -10.18 -2.87 -19.48
CA PHE A 355 -10.42 -3.76 -20.62
C PHE A 355 -11.20 -5.04 -20.26
N LYS A 356 -11.31 -5.41 -18.99
CA LYS A 356 -12.04 -6.58 -18.47
C LYS A 356 -11.68 -7.87 -19.20
N ASP A 357 -10.39 -8.08 -19.48
CA ASP A 357 -9.92 -9.24 -20.24
C ASP A 357 -9.27 -10.30 -19.34
N LYS A 358 -9.98 -11.42 -19.14
CA LYS A 358 -9.51 -12.54 -18.33
C LYS A 358 -8.52 -13.45 -19.08
N ASP A 359 -8.41 -13.34 -20.41
CA ASP A 359 -7.46 -14.14 -21.17
C ASP A 359 -6.01 -13.64 -20.98
N PHE A 360 -5.85 -12.31 -20.82
CA PHE A 360 -4.54 -11.67 -20.65
C PHE A 360 -4.32 -11.05 -19.26
N GLY A 361 -5.21 -11.20 -18.31
CA GLY A 361 -5.05 -10.59 -17.00
C GLY A 361 -5.36 -11.55 -15.86
N TYR A 362 -5.07 -11.19 -14.61
CA TYR A 362 -4.22 -10.04 -14.20
C TYR A 362 -3.18 -10.58 -13.23
N MET A 363 -1.90 -10.37 -13.51
CA MET A 363 -0.78 -10.79 -12.64
C MET A 363 0.26 -9.69 -12.53
N GLY A 364 1.23 -9.82 -11.61
CA GLY A 364 2.26 -8.82 -11.41
C GLY A 364 1.77 -7.63 -10.59
N SER A 365 1.04 -7.88 -9.51
CA SER A 365 0.61 -6.84 -8.56
C SER A 365 1.79 -6.23 -7.81
N GLY A 366 2.86 -6.98 -7.60
CA GLY A 366 4.04 -6.56 -6.86
C GLY A 366 5.02 -5.68 -7.67
N PRO A 367 5.92 -4.99 -6.96
CA PRO A 367 6.84 -4.02 -7.55
C PRO A 367 8.10 -4.65 -8.20
N SER A 368 8.27 -5.98 -8.24
CA SER A 368 9.41 -6.62 -8.89
C SER A 368 9.00 -7.81 -9.75
N ALA A 369 9.84 -8.19 -10.72
CA ALA A 369 9.63 -9.35 -11.59
C ALA A 369 9.50 -10.67 -10.78
N ALA A 370 10.19 -10.80 -9.66
CA ALA A 370 10.10 -11.98 -8.80
C ALA A 370 8.70 -12.14 -8.16
N HIS A 371 7.99 -11.04 -7.91
CA HIS A 371 6.59 -11.09 -7.47
C HIS A 371 5.67 -11.62 -8.59
N LEU A 372 5.90 -11.23 -9.85
CA LEU A 372 5.20 -11.85 -11.00
C LEU A 372 5.51 -13.35 -11.08
N GLY A 373 6.75 -13.75 -10.80
CA GLY A 373 7.14 -15.16 -10.70
C GLY A 373 6.34 -15.92 -9.64
N PHE A 374 6.11 -15.30 -8.48
CA PHE A 374 5.27 -15.88 -7.43
C PHE A 374 3.79 -15.94 -7.85
N ASP A 375 3.25 -14.87 -8.44
CA ASP A 375 1.87 -14.85 -8.94
C ASP A 375 1.64 -15.95 -9.99
N LEU A 376 2.60 -16.16 -10.88
CA LEU A 376 2.58 -17.25 -11.87
C LEU A 376 2.61 -18.63 -11.19
N ALA A 377 3.48 -18.81 -10.20
CA ALA A 377 3.56 -20.06 -9.44
C ALA A 377 2.24 -20.37 -8.73
N LEU A 378 1.62 -19.37 -8.13
CA LEU A 378 0.31 -19.47 -7.48
C LEU A 378 -0.79 -19.83 -8.49
N ALA A 379 -0.85 -19.12 -9.63
CA ALA A 379 -1.85 -19.34 -10.68
C ALA A 379 -1.74 -20.74 -11.32
N LEU A 380 -0.51 -21.24 -11.45
CA LEU A 380 -0.23 -22.60 -11.93
C LEU A 380 -0.49 -23.70 -10.87
N GLY A 381 -0.85 -23.30 -9.64
CA GLY A 381 -1.27 -24.23 -8.59
C GLY A 381 -0.12 -25.02 -7.96
N HIS A 382 1.10 -24.48 -8.00
CA HIS A 382 2.22 -25.06 -7.26
C HIS A 382 1.93 -25.06 -5.76
N LYS A 383 2.46 -26.05 -5.04
CA LYS A 383 2.31 -26.17 -3.58
C LYS A 383 3.47 -25.56 -2.81
N LYS A 384 4.60 -25.39 -3.48
CA LYS A 384 5.81 -24.77 -2.93
C LYS A 384 6.34 -23.73 -3.92
N ALA A 385 6.66 -22.55 -3.44
CA ALA A 385 7.46 -21.55 -4.14
C ALA A 385 8.78 -21.37 -3.38
N ILE A 386 9.89 -21.44 -4.07
CA ILE A 386 11.23 -21.49 -3.48
C ILE A 386 12.03 -20.34 -4.07
N LEU A 387 12.43 -19.38 -3.22
CA LEU A 387 13.23 -18.23 -3.62
C LEU A 387 14.72 -18.57 -3.56
N ILE A 388 15.44 -18.39 -4.66
CA ILE A 388 16.91 -18.43 -4.72
C ILE A 388 17.44 -17.16 -5.38
N GLY A 389 18.59 -16.68 -4.92
CA GLY A 389 19.15 -15.40 -5.38
C GLY A 389 18.28 -14.18 -5.05
N GLN A 390 17.35 -14.28 -4.10
CA GLN A 390 16.45 -13.19 -3.68
C GLN A 390 16.96 -12.53 -2.41
N ASP A 391 18.20 -12.08 -2.42
CA ASP A 391 18.92 -11.57 -1.24
C ASP A 391 18.29 -10.31 -0.65
N LEU A 392 17.80 -9.40 -1.48
CA LEU A 392 17.20 -8.11 -1.06
C LEU A 392 18.11 -7.32 -0.11
N ALA A 393 19.42 -7.50 -0.28
CA ALA A 393 20.48 -6.89 0.51
C ALA A 393 21.78 -6.88 -0.28
N PHE A 394 22.68 -5.98 0.10
CA PHE A 394 24.04 -6.00 -0.41
C PHE A 394 24.83 -7.19 0.14
N GLY A 395 25.70 -7.75 -0.69
CA GLY A 395 26.69 -8.74 -0.25
C GLY A 395 27.73 -8.12 0.68
N ASP A 396 28.49 -8.95 1.39
CA ASP A 396 29.50 -8.51 2.36
C ASP A 396 30.57 -7.59 1.73
N ASN A 397 30.83 -7.73 0.44
CA ASN A 397 31.75 -6.90 -0.36
C ASN A 397 31.07 -5.73 -1.09
N GLY A 398 29.82 -5.41 -0.74
CA GLY A 398 29.03 -4.33 -1.35
C GLY A 398 28.45 -4.65 -2.73
N THR A 399 28.48 -5.91 -3.18
CA THR A 399 27.83 -6.32 -4.43
C THR A 399 26.32 -6.29 -4.30
N SER A 400 25.64 -5.87 -5.37
CA SER A 400 24.17 -5.86 -5.45
C SER A 400 23.62 -7.10 -6.20
N HIS A 401 24.42 -7.68 -7.08
CA HIS A 401 24.03 -8.79 -7.94
C HIS A 401 25.06 -9.92 -7.95
N SER A 402 24.63 -11.06 -8.43
CA SER A 402 25.45 -12.25 -8.63
C SER A 402 26.44 -12.07 -9.77
N LYS A 403 27.53 -12.82 -9.74
CA LYS A 403 28.50 -12.91 -10.82
C LYS A 403 27.81 -13.26 -12.14
N GLY A 404 28.14 -12.54 -13.19
CA GLY A 404 27.58 -12.72 -14.53
C GLY A 404 26.33 -11.89 -14.82
N HIS A 405 25.93 -10.99 -13.93
CA HIS A 405 24.91 -9.99 -14.22
C HIS A 405 25.41 -9.04 -15.31
N ILE A 406 24.56 -8.74 -16.32
CA ILE A 406 25.02 -8.02 -17.54
C ILE A 406 25.38 -6.55 -17.29
N PHE A 407 24.78 -5.91 -16.29
CA PHE A 407 25.11 -4.52 -15.97
C PHE A 407 26.27 -4.39 -15.00
N THR A 408 26.58 -5.30 -14.20
CA THR A 408 27.70 -5.51 -13.28
C THR A 408 27.22 -6.08 -11.95
N GLU A 409 28.13 -6.66 -11.17
CA GLU A 409 27.82 -7.12 -9.82
C GLU A 409 27.51 -5.96 -8.84
N ARG A 410 27.86 -4.72 -9.22
CA ARG A 410 27.66 -3.47 -8.46
C ARG A 410 26.79 -2.47 -9.20
N GLU A 411 25.76 -2.93 -9.91
CA GLU A 411 24.83 -2.05 -10.63
C GLU A 411 24.22 -0.99 -9.68
N THR A 412 23.87 -1.38 -8.46
CA THR A 412 23.43 -0.44 -7.44
C THR A 412 24.62 -0.05 -6.58
N ASP A 413 25.05 1.21 -6.72
CA ASP A 413 26.16 1.76 -5.95
C ASP A 413 25.74 2.01 -4.50
N ILE A 414 26.36 1.27 -3.58
CA ILE A 414 26.09 1.36 -2.15
C ILE A 414 26.40 2.76 -1.60
N GLU A 415 27.40 3.45 -2.15
CA GLU A 415 27.80 4.79 -1.68
C GLU A 415 26.82 5.88 -2.09
N LYS A 416 26.10 5.69 -3.20
CA LYS A 416 25.10 6.63 -3.73
C LYS A 416 23.67 6.30 -3.32
N THR A 417 23.47 5.22 -2.61
CA THR A 417 22.13 4.71 -2.26
C THR A 417 21.83 4.96 -0.79
N THR A 418 20.61 5.39 -0.46
CA THR A 418 20.13 5.46 0.93
C THR A 418 20.14 4.07 1.55
N ILE A 419 21.03 3.85 2.52
CA ILE A 419 21.18 2.58 3.21
C ILE A 419 20.15 2.45 4.32
N GLU A 420 19.43 1.34 4.28
CA GLU A 420 18.57 0.86 5.35
C GLU A 420 19.15 -0.42 5.95
N LEU A 421 18.66 -0.83 7.12
CA LEU A 421 18.99 -2.10 7.73
C LEU A 421 17.76 -3.02 7.69
N ALA A 422 17.98 -4.27 7.29
CA ALA A 422 16.99 -5.32 7.37
C ALA A 422 17.51 -6.46 8.25
N PRO A 423 16.62 -7.22 8.94
CA PRO A 423 17.03 -8.43 9.64
C PRO A 423 17.75 -9.39 8.68
N LYS A 424 18.86 -9.98 9.12
CA LYS A 424 19.63 -10.94 8.34
C LYS A 424 18.93 -12.30 8.25
N TYR A 425 19.11 -13.01 7.15
CA TYR A 425 18.77 -14.44 7.03
C TYR A 425 19.28 -15.21 8.27
N GLY A 426 18.47 -16.12 8.81
CA GLY A 426 18.73 -16.81 10.07
C GLY A 426 18.34 -16.01 11.31
N GLY A 427 17.95 -14.73 11.19
CA GLY A 427 17.38 -13.91 12.26
C GLY A 427 18.39 -13.33 13.26
N LYS A 428 19.69 -13.53 13.07
CA LYS A 428 20.74 -12.97 13.95
C LYS A 428 21.47 -11.83 13.26
N GLY A 429 21.29 -10.60 13.76
CA GLY A 429 21.92 -9.39 13.23
C GLY A 429 21.17 -8.76 12.06
N PHE A 430 21.83 -7.82 11.39
CA PHE A 430 21.27 -7.01 10.31
C PHE A 430 22.16 -7.06 9.06
N VAL A 431 21.55 -6.79 7.90
CA VAL A 431 22.23 -6.60 6.62
C VAL A 431 21.89 -5.23 6.05
N LYS A 432 22.81 -4.68 5.25
CA LYS A 432 22.58 -3.45 4.49
C LYS A 432 21.65 -3.72 3.33
N THR A 433 20.60 -2.91 3.19
CA THR A 433 19.63 -2.94 2.10
C THR A 433 19.35 -1.51 1.63
N ASN A 434 18.41 -1.34 0.72
CA ASN A 434 17.90 -0.04 0.32
C ASN A 434 16.37 0.01 0.41
N THR A 435 15.80 1.20 0.25
CA THR A 435 14.34 1.44 0.34
C THR A 435 13.54 0.53 -0.60
N PHE A 436 13.99 0.35 -1.85
CA PHE A 436 13.27 -0.46 -2.83
C PHE A 436 13.31 -1.96 -2.49
N TRP A 437 14.48 -2.50 -2.15
CA TRP A 437 14.59 -3.91 -1.76
C TRP A 437 13.84 -4.20 -0.46
N ASN A 438 13.82 -3.24 0.46
CA ASN A 438 13.06 -3.37 1.69
C ASN A 438 11.54 -3.36 1.40
N LEU A 439 11.08 -2.55 0.43
CA LEU A 439 9.71 -2.59 -0.07
C LEU A 439 9.39 -3.96 -0.71
N PHE A 440 10.28 -4.50 -1.55
CA PHE A 440 10.11 -5.83 -2.16
C PHE A 440 10.03 -6.93 -1.11
N ARG A 441 10.87 -6.86 -0.08
CA ARG A 441 10.86 -7.79 1.07
C ARG A 441 9.50 -7.80 1.77
N ARG A 442 9.00 -6.62 2.14
CA ARG A 442 7.68 -6.46 2.79
C ARG A 442 6.54 -6.99 1.91
N TYR A 443 6.65 -6.82 0.61
CA TYR A 443 5.66 -7.35 -0.31
C TYR A 443 5.62 -8.88 -0.30
N PHE A 444 6.78 -9.55 -0.27
CA PHE A 444 6.85 -11.02 -0.09
C PHE A 444 6.26 -11.46 1.25
N GLU A 445 6.48 -10.73 2.33
CA GLU A 445 5.87 -11.00 3.64
C GLU A 445 4.33 -11.00 3.55
N ASN A 446 3.78 -10.00 2.87
CA ASN A 446 2.34 -9.90 2.63
C ASN A 446 1.81 -11.05 1.75
N LEU A 447 2.50 -11.38 0.66
CA LEU A 447 2.13 -12.50 -0.21
C LEU A 447 2.13 -13.84 0.55
N ALA A 448 3.16 -14.09 1.35
CA ALA A 448 3.28 -15.30 2.16
C ALA A 448 2.12 -15.42 3.15
N MET A 449 1.74 -14.32 3.81
CA MET A 449 0.62 -14.28 4.75
C MET A 449 -0.72 -14.53 4.05
N LEU A 450 -0.98 -13.83 2.95
CA LEU A 450 -2.26 -13.91 2.22
C LEU A 450 -2.51 -15.28 1.59
N HIS A 451 -1.45 -15.91 1.07
CA HIS A 451 -1.57 -17.15 0.30
C HIS A 451 -1.11 -18.41 1.04
N ARG A 452 -0.83 -18.33 2.36
CA ARG A 452 -0.33 -19.45 3.20
C ARG A 452 -1.14 -20.74 3.14
N LYS A 453 -2.45 -20.66 2.84
CA LYS A 453 -3.33 -21.85 2.68
C LYS A 453 -3.21 -22.49 1.30
N GLN A 454 -2.67 -21.81 0.30
CA GLN A 454 -2.64 -22.24 -1.11
C GLN A 454 -1.25 -22.72 -1.52
N ILE A 455 -0.21 -21.98 -1.14
CA ILE A 455 1.18 -22.21 -1.51
C ILE A 455 2.10 -21.90 -0.33
N LYS A 456 3.09 -22.75 -0.08
CA LYS A 456 4.12 -22.53 0.93
C LYS A 456 5.32 -21.86 0.29
N LEU A 457 5.71 -20.70 0.81
CA LEU A 457 6.86 -19.93 0.35
C LEU A 457 8.09 -20.28 1.21
N TYR A 458 9.24 -20.52 0.57
CA TYR A 458 10.53 -20.79 1.19
C TYR A 458 11.55 -19.76 0.74
N ASN A 459 12.32 -19.23 1.70
CA ASN A 459 13.51 -18.45 1.42
C ASN A 459 14.73 -19.36 1.50
N CYS A 460 15.37 -19.64 0.36
CA CYS A 460 16.53 -20.50 0.23
C CYS A 460 17.77 -19.73 -0.26
N THR A 461 17.85 -18.43 0.00
CA THR A 461 18.99 -17.60 -0.38
C THR A 461 20.26 -17.93 0.41
N GLU A 462 20.10 -18.43 1.64
CA GLU A 462 21.22 -18.74 2.56
C GLU A 462 22.14 -17.53 2.79
N GLY A 463 21.56 -16.33 2.64
CA GLY A 463 22.18 -15.03 2.79
C GLY A 463 21.17 -13.92 2.59
N GLY A 464 21.61 -12.65 2.66
CA GLY A 464 20.76 -11.49 2.43
C GLY A 464 19.77 -11.21 3.58
N ALA A 465 18.67 -10.57 3.23
CA ALA A 465 17.63 -10.15 4.18
C ALA A 465 16.65 -11.28 4.50
N ARG A 466 16.24 -11.35 5.77
CA ARG A 466 15.13 -12.19 6.21
C ARG A 466 13.80 -11.68 5.66
N ILE A 467 12.97 -12.58 5.18
CA ILE A 467 11.59 -12.30 4.81
C ILE A 467 10.69 -12.87 5.92
N SER A 468 10.10 -12.00 6.72
CA SER A 468 9.34 -12.41 7.91
C SER A 468 8.12 -13.25 7.51
N GLY A 469 7.84 -14.31 8.27
CA GLY A 469 6.73 -15.21 7.98
C GLY A 469 6.98 -16.22 6.83
N VAL A 470 8.17 -16.17 6.21
CA VAL A 470 8.63 -17.13 5.21
C VAL A 470 9.61 -18.12 5.85
N GLU A 471 9.46 -19.42 5.57
CA GLU A 471 10.35 -20.44 6.12
C GLU A 471 11.71 -20.37 5.46
N GLU A 472 12.75 -20.15 6.26
CA GLU A 472 14.15 -20.18 5.83
C GLU A 472 14.67 -21.63 5.85
N LYS A 473 15.25 -22.07 4.73
CA LYS A 473 15.75 -23.44 4.60
C LYS A 473 16.91 -23.50 3.62
N PRO A 474 17.98 -24.26 3.91
CA PRO A 474 19.03 -24.53 2.92
C PRO A 474 18.42 -25.13 1.65
N PHE A 475 18.86 -24.65 0.49
CA PHE A 475 18.31 -25.10 -0.79
C PHE A 475 18.55 -26.60 -1.01
N GLU A 476 19.70 -27.13 -0.59
CA GLU A 476 20.05 -28.54 -0.68
C GLU A 476 19.00 -29.45 -0.02
N LYS A 477 18.46 -29.07 1.14
CA LYS A 477 17.40 -29.84 1.82
C LYS A 477 16.09 -29.88 1.04
N LEU A 478 15.78 -28.82 0.26
CA LEU A 478 14.63 -28.84 -0.63
C LEU A 478 14.89 -29.60 -1.91
N VAL A 479 16.12 -29.60 -2.40
CA VAL A 479 16.56 -30.41 -3.55
C VAL A 479 16.23 -31.89 -3.34
N GLU A 480 16.56 -32.46 -2.18
CA GLU A 480 16.26 -33.85 -1.82
C GLU A 480 14.76 -34.18 -1.91
N ILE A 481 13.92 -33.22 -1.55
CA ILE A 481 12.46 -33.37 -1.63
C ILE A 481 11.99 -33.26 -3.08
N ILE A 482 12.52 -32.28 -3.82
CA ILE A 482 12.13 -31.97 -5.20
C ILE A 482 12.50 -33.12 -6.14
N LEU A 483 13.66 -33.75 -5.95
CA LEU A 483 14.10 -34.90 -6.76
C LEU A 483 13.13 -36.11 -6.73
N LYS A 484 12.30 -36.19 -5.68
CA LYS A 484 11.25 -37.21 -5.55
C LYS A 484 9.92 -36.80 -6.21
N GLU A 485 9.83 -35.57 -6.73
CA GLU A 485 8.62 -35.04 -7.36
C GLU A 485 8.68 -35.21 -8.88
N PRO A 486 7.72 -35.89 -9.53
CA PRO A 486 7.70 -35.99 -10.96
C PRO A 486 7.31 -34.67 -11.60
N LYS A 487 8.02 -34.21 -12.62
CA LYS A 487 7.60 -33.14 -13.51
C LYS A 487 6.87 -33.73 -14.71
N LYS A 488 5.58 -33.46 -14.83
CA LYS A 488 4.78 -33.88 -15.98
C LYS A 488 5.20 -33.10 -17.23
N HIS A 489 5.23 -33.75 -18.37
CA HIS A 489 5.52 -33.09 -19.65
C HIS A 489 4.60 -31.88 -19.87
N LEU A 490 5.19 -30.73 -20.16
CA LEU A 490 4.48 -29.47 -20.37
C LEU A 490 4.25 -29.28 -21.88
N LYS A 491 3.00 -29.48 -22.33
CA LYS A 491 2.63 -29.32 -23.74
C LYS A 491 2.86 -27.88 -24.24
N ALA A 492 3.23 -27.78 -25.53
CA ALA A 492 3.27 -26.51 -26.25
C ALA A 492 1.88 -25.87 -26.27
N ILE A 493 1.82 -24.54 -26.20
CA ILE A 493 0.60 -23.76 -26.12
C ILE A 493 0.52 -22.85 -27.34
N LYS A 494 -0.63 -22.85 -28.00
CA LYS A 494 -0.87 -22.00 -29.19
C LYS A 494 -1.53 -20.67 -28.77
N PRO A 495 -1.29 -19.58 -29.52
CA PRO A 495 -2.03 -18.34 -29.39
C PRO A 495 -3.55 -18.55 -29.60
N LEU A 496 -4.35 -17.53 -29.29
CA LEU A 496 -5.76 -17.52 -29.59
C LEU A 496 -6.01 -17.62 -31.11
N SER A 497 -7.13 -18.22 -31.52
CA SER A 497 -7.49 -18.25 -32.94
C SER A 497 -7.66 -16.84 -33.51
N GLN A 498 -7.38 -16.65 -34.80
CA GLN A 498 -7.50 -15.35 -35.48
C GLN A 498 -8.89 -14.72 -35.27
N LYS A 499 -9.97 -15.52 -35.32
CA LYS A 499 -11.34 -15.05 -35.05
C LYS A 499 -11.48 -14.47 -33.64
N ARG A 500 -10.88 -15.10 -32.61
CA ARG A 500 -10.91 -14.57 -31.24
C ARG A 500 -10.03 -13.33 -31.09
N GLN A 501 -8.88 -13.28 -31.74
CA GLN A 501 -8.00 -12.11 -31.75
C GLN A 501 -8.73 -10.88 -32.34
N ALA A 502 -9.38 -11.03 -33.51
CA ALA A 502 -10.13 -9.98 -34.16
C ALA A 502 -11.31 -9.47 -33.29
N ALA A 503 -12.09 -10.39 -32.72
CA ALA A 503 -13.19 -10.02 -31.85
C ALA A 503 -12.73 -9.24 -30.59
N LYS A 504 -11.57 -9.63 -30.03
CA LYS A 504 -10.97 -8.90 -28.89
C LYS A 504 -10.48 -7.52 -29.32
N LEU A 505 -9.84 -7.41 -30.48
CA LEU A 505 -9.37 -6.13 -31.00
C LEU A 505 -10.53 -5.14 -31.17
N GLN A 506 -11.64 -5.57 -31.80
CA GLN A 506 -12.85 -4.74 -31.93
C GLN A 506 -13.40 -4.28 -30.57
N ARG A 507 -13.40 -5.17 -29.56
CA ARG A 507 -13.83 -4.81 -28.21
C ARG A 507 -12.92 -3.75 -27.59
N TYR A 508 -11.61 -3.85 -27.80
CA TYR A 508 -10.64 -2.89 -27.30
C TYR A 508 -10.74 -1.54 -28.00
N GLN A 509 -10.92 -1.54 -29.32
CA GLN A 509 -11.20 -0.33 -30.11
C GLN A 509 -12.44 0.40 -29.58
N LYS A 510 -13.54 -0.33 -29.34
CA LYS A 510 -14.77 0.24 -28.76
C LYS A 510 -14.53 0.84 -27.37
N HIS A 511 -13.75 0.15 -26.54
CA HIS A 511 -13.41 0.64 -25.20
C HIS A 511 -12.60 1.93 -25.27
N ILE A 512 -11.53 1.98 -26.08
CA ILE A 512 -10.68 3.16 -26.24
C ILE A 512 -11.48 4.34 -26.82
N LYS A 513 -12.26 4.13 -27.87
CA LYS A 513 -13.13 5.19 -28.45
C LYS A 513 -14.11 5.75 -27.42
N SER A 514 -14.70 4.89 -26.58
CA SER A 514 -15.60 5.32 -25.51
C SER A 514 -14.88 6.10 -24.41
N THR A 515 -13.66 5.68 -24.05
CA THR A 515 -12.81 6.35 -23.06
C THR A 515 -12.41 7.75 -23.53
N LEU A 516 -11.90 7.88 -24.74
CA LEU A 516 -11.51 9.16 -25.33
C LEU A 516 -12.68 10.15 -25.40
N ARG A 517 -13.86 9.68 -25.87
CA ARG A 517 -15.07 10.53 -25.91
C ARG A 517 -15.49 11.00 -24.52
N TYR A 518 -15.42 10.13 -23.53
CA TYR A 518 -15.72 10.49 -22.15
C TYR A 518 -14.73 11.54 -21.63
N GLY A 519 -13.42 11.35 -21.82
CA GLY A 519 -12.38 12.28 -21.40
C GLY A 519 -12.56 13.66 -22.03
N GLN A 520 -12.77 13.72 -23.35
CA GLN A 520 -13.01 14.98 -24.07
C GLN A 520 -14.23 15.74 -23.53
N ASN A 521 -15.33 15.04 -23.23
CA ASN A 521 -16.53 15.67 -22.66
C ASN A 521 -16.28 16.18 -21.23
N LEU A 522 -15.57 15.43 -20.42
CA LEU A 522 -15.21 15.83 -19.06
C LEU A 522 -14.25 17.04 -19.09
N GLN A 523 -13.23 17.01 -19.94
CA GLN A 523 -12.28 18.09 -20.12
C GLN A 523 -12.97 19.42 -20.45
N LYS A 524 -13.86 19.43 -21.47
CA LYS A 524 -14.63 20.63 -21.84
C LYS A 524 -15.43 21.21 -20.67
N ARG A 525 -16.02 20.37 -19.83
CA ARG A 525 -16.76 20.81 -18.64
C ARG A 525 -15.83 21.44 -17.60
N VAL A 526 -14.69 20.78 -17.34
CA VAL A 526 -13.67 21.25 -16.37
C VAL A 526 -13.07 22.58 -16.82
N GLU A 527 -12.66 22.70 -18.07
CA GLU A 527 -12.05 23.92 -18.63
C GLU A 527 -13.01 25.12 -18.63
N LYS A 528 -14.27 24.87 -18.99
CA LYS A 528 -15.31 25.91 -18.94
C LYS A 528 -15.49 26.45 -17.52
N LEU A 529 -15.56 25.54 -16.52
CA LEU A 529 -15.72 25.93 -15.12
C LEU A 529 -14.46 26.63 -14.61
N PHE A 530 -13.27 26.10 -14.90
CA PHE A 530 -11.99 26.69 -14.52
C PHE A 530 -11.84 28.12 -15.05
N SER A 531 -12.07 28.35 -16.33
CA SER A 531 -11.96 29.67 -16.96
C SER A 531 -12.91 30.71 -16.34
N ALA A 532 -14.14 30.27 -16.00
CA ALA A 532 -15.10 31.15 -15.35
C ALA A 532 -14.71 31.46 -13.88
N LEU A 533 -14.17 30.46 -13.17
CA LEU A 533 -13.73 30.59 -11.79
C LEU A 533 -12.50 31.50 -11.67
N VAL A 534 -11.50 31.34 -12.55
CA VAL A 534 -10.29 32.18 -12.56
C VAL A 534 -10.64 33.64 -12.76
N LYS A 535 -11.53 33.96 -13.72
CA LYS A 535 -12.02 35.34 -13.93
C LYS A 535 -12.64 35.93 -12.65
N GLU A 536 -13.38 35.14 -11.90
CA GLU A 536 -13.99 35.63 -10.64
C GLU A 536 -12.94 35.80 -9.54
N ILE A 537 -11.94 34.90 -9.45
CA ILE A 537 -10.81 35.02 -8.52
C ILE A 537 -10.00 36.30 -8.80
N GLU A 538 -9.69 36.57 -10.07
CA GLU A 538 -8.97 37.78 -10.50
C GLU A 538 -9.74 39.05 -10.13
N LYS A 539 -11.06 39.07 -10.34
CA LYS A 539 -11.92 40.16 -9.93
C LYS A 539 -11.88 40.39 -8.41
N VAL A 540 -11.99 39.33 -7.63
CA VAL A 540 -11.90 39.41 -6.15
C VAL A 540 -10.52 39.94 -5.73
N LYS A 541 -9.44 39.42 -6.34
CA LYS A 541 -8.08 39.89 -6.08
C LYS A 541 -7.93 41.39 -6.35
N LEU A 542 -8.48 41.89 -7.44
CA LEU A 542 -8.45 43.32 -7.78
C LEU A 542 -9.24 44.17 -6.77
N LEU A 543 -10.43 43.70 -6.36
CA LEU A 543 -11.24 44.42 -5.34
C LEU A 543 -10.50 44.49 -4.00
N LYS A 544 -9.83 43.42 -3.57
CA LYS A 544 -8.99 43.43 -2.36
C LYS A 544 -7.83 44.42 -2.48
N GLN A 545 -7.11 44.41 -3.60
CA GLN A 545 -6.02 45.37 -3.85
C GLN A 545 -6.48 46.84 -3.83
N GLN A 546 -7.76 47.10 -4.16
CA GLN A 546 -8.36 48.45 -4.13
C GLN A 546 -8.99 48.82 -2.77
N GLY A 547 -8.92 47.94 -1.76
CA GLY A 547 -9.61 48.17 -0.48
C GLY A 547 -11.15 48.16 -0.59
N LYS A 548 -11.70 47.53 -1.61
CA LYS A 548 -13.15 47.47 -1.90
C LYS A 548 -13.74 46.09 -1.57
N GLU A 549 -13.33 45.50 -0.45
CA GLU A 549 -13.75 44.16 -0.04
C GLU A 549 -15.25 44.03 0.17
N ASN A 550 -15.92 45.11 0.56
CA ASN A 550 -17.37 45.19 0.69
C ASN A 550 -18.14 44.96 -0.62
N LYS A 551 -17.49 45.03 -1.78
CA LYS A 551 -18.06 44.75 -3.10
C LYS A 551 -17.86 43.31 -3.58
N ILE A 552 -17.21 42.48 -2.78
CA ILE A 552 -17.00 41.06 -3.12
C ILE A 552 -18.29 40.27 -2.96
N ASN A 553 -18.69 39.56 -4.01
CA ASN A 553 -19.89 38.72 -3.94
C ASN A 553 -19.48 37.29 -3.50
N TYR A 554 -19.46 37.04 -2.19
CA TYR A 554 -19.11 35.74 -1.62
C TYR A 554 -20.15 34.66 -1.94
N ALA A 555 -21.43 34.97 -2.12
CA ALA A 555 -22.45 34.01 -2.55
C ALA A 555 -22.14 33.47 -3.94
N ARG A 556 -21.55 34.29 -4.81
CA ARG A 556 -21.10 33.84 -6.13
C ARG A 556 -19.86 32.91 -6.05
N LEU A 557 -18.94 33.19 -5.13
CA LEU A 557 -17.81 32.27 -4.86
C LEU A 557 -18.32 30.91 -4.36
N GLN A 558 -19.29 30.92 -3.45
CA GLN A 558 -19.92 29.68 -2.95
C GLN A 558 -20.58 28.89 -4.11
N ALA A 559 -21.33 29.57 -4.98
CA ALA A 559 -21.95 28.91 -6.14
C ALA A 559 -20.91 28.29 -7.12
N PHE A 560 -19.71 28.86 -7.20
CA PHE A 560 -18.61 28.22 -7.94
C PHE A 560 -18.07 26.98 -7.19
N SER A 561 -17.90 27.07 -5.88
CA SER A 561 -17.50 25.93 -5.06
C SER A 561 -18.43 24.74 -5.25
N ASP A 562 -19.74 24.98 -5.17
CA ASP A 562 -20.78 23.96 -5.36
C ASP A 562 -20.68 23.28 -6.75
N LYS A 563 -20.39 24.07 -7.80
CA LYS A 563 -20.17 23.53 -9.15
C LYS A 563 -18.91 22.67 -9.27
N VAL A 564 -17.85 23.02 -8.51
CA VAL A 564 -16.64 22.20 -8.45
C VAL A 564 -16.94 20.86 -7.77
N ASP A 565 -17.74 20.86 -6.72
CA ASP A 565 -18.12 19.64 -6.03
C ASP A 565 -18.93 18.69 -6.95
N VAL A 566 -19.83 19.22 -7.81
CA VAL A 566 -20.48 18.43 -8.87
C VAL A 566 -19.47 17.77 -9.85
N ILE A 567 -18.36 18.46 -10.16
CA ILE A 567 -17.29 17.85 -10.96
C ILE A 567 -16.60 16.74 -10.17
N LYS A 568 -16.26 16.98 -8.88
CA LYS A 568 -15.64 15.95 -8.01
C LYS A 568 -16.50 14.70 -7.93
N ASP A 569 -17.81 14.84 -7.73
CA ASP A 569 -18.74 13.70 -7.69
C ASP A 569 -18.74 12.89 -9.00
N SER A 570 -18.59 13.57 -10.13
CA SER A 570 -18.50 12.92 -11.44
C SER A 570 -17.24 12.08 -11.64
N LEU A 571 -16.19 12.27 -10.83
CA LEU A 571 -14.96 11.47 -10.88
C LEU A 571 -15.12 10.06 -10.28
N SER A 572 -16.21 9.79 -9.59
CA SER A 572 -16.57 8.44 -9.15
C SER A 572 -17.02 7.52 -10.31
N ASP A 573 -17.21 8.08 -11.54
CA ASP A 573 -17.54 7.30 -12.73
C ASP A 573 -16.45 6.25 -13.02
N LYS A 574 -16.89 5.01 -13.30
CA LYS A 574 -15.97 3.88 -13.56
C LYS A 574 -15.00 4.14 -14.71
N ARG A 575 -15.38 4.96 -15.71
CA ARG A 575 -14.52 5.34 -16.84
C ARG A 575 -13.38 6.25 -16.39
N PHE A 576 -13.68 7.21 -15.49
CA PHE A 576 -12.64 8.04 -14.89
C PHE A 576 -11.69 7.18 -14.05
N LEU A 577 -12.23 6.38 -13.15
CA LEU A 577 -11.44 5.54 -12.24
C LEU A 577 -10.54 4.54 -12.98
N SER A 578 -11.05 3.95 -14.07
CA SER A 578 -10.25 2.99 -14.84
C SER A 578 -9.20 3.62 -15.74
N SER A 579 -9.39 4.83 -16.23
CA SER A 579 -8.55 5.37 -17.31
C SER A 579 -7.70 6.57 -16.90
N TYR A 580 -8.25 7.50 -16.13
CA TYR A 580 -7.59 8.76 -15.76
C TYR A 580 -7.03 8.76 -14.35
N PHE A 581 -7.70 8.09 -13.42
CA PHE A 581 -7.29 8.07 -12.02
C PHE A 581 -5.89 7.49 -11.81
N THR A 582 -5.46 6.57 -12.67
CA THR A 582 -4.11 5.98 -12.61
C THR A 582 -3.01 7.06 -12.69
N ILE A 583 -3.24 8.12 -13.47
CA ILE A 583 -2.26 9.21 -13.65
C ILE A 583 -2.44 10.30 -12.60
N CYS A 584 -3.67 10.73 -12.36
CA CYS A 584 -3.94 11.88 -11.52
C CYS A 584 -4.13 11.55 -10.04
N GLY A 585 -4.33 10.28 -9.66
CA GLY A 585 -4.75 9.88 -8.31
C GLY A 585 -3.81 10.36 -7.21
N ALA A 586 -2.49 10.20 -7.40
CA ALA A 586 -1.50 10.70 -6.43
C ALA A 586 -1.55 12.23 -6.31
N ALA A 587 -1.61 12.96 -7.43
CA ALA A 587 -1.70 14.42 -7.45
C ALA A 587 -3.00 14.92 -6.79
N LEU A 588 -4.13 14.28 -7.07
CA LEU A 588 -5.42 14.60 -6.44
C LEU A 588 -5.37 14.39 -4.94
N LYS A 589 -4.80 13.27 -4.49
CA LYS A 589 -4.66 13.02 -3.05
C LYS A 589 -3.80 14.08 -2.36
N HIS A 590 -2.71 14.54 -2.98
CA HIS A 590 -1.94 15.65 -2.44
C HIS A 590 -2.77 16.93 -2.32
N LYS A 591 -3.66 17.23 -3.28
CA LYS A 591 -4.59 18.35 -3.19
C LYS A 591 -5.61 18.18 -2.07
N ASP A 592 -6.14 16.98 -1.88
CA ASP A 592 -7.06 16.68 -0.76
C ASP A 592 -6.38 16.94 0.59
N LEU A 593 -5.09 16.61 0.73
CA LEU A 593 -4.31 16.92 1.94
C LEU A 593 -4.10 18.43 2.14
N ASP A 594 -4.07 19.24 1.09
CA ASP A 594 -4.02 20.70 1.19
C ASP A 594 -5.39 21.27 1.58
N PHE A 595 -6.49 20.74 1.02
CA PHE A 595 -7.84 21.06 1.46
C PHE A 595 -8.06 20.76 2.95
N ALA A 596 -7.56 19.61 3.44
CA ALA A 596 -7.68 19.22 4.83
C ALA A 596 -7.13 20.30 5.80
N LYS A 597 -5.98 20.92 5.47
CA LYS A 597 -5.41 22.02 6.26
C LYS A 597 -6.35 23.21 6.36
N LEU A 598 -7.03 23.53 5.27
CA LEU A 598 -7.96 24.64 5.25
C LEU A 598 -9.28 24.31 5.97
N VAL A 599 -9.75 23.07 5.85
CA VAL A 599 -10.97 22.60 6.56
C VAL A 599 -10.85 22.77 8.06
N VAL A 600 -9.72 22.38 8.67
CA VAL A 600 -9.54 22.42 10.13
C VAL A 600 -9.30 23.82 10.67
N ARG A 601 -8.88 24.78 9.84
CA ARG A 601 -8.67 26.15 10.26
C ARG A 601 -9.98 26.77 10.76
N GLN A 602 -9.99 27.25 12.00
CA GLN A 602 -11.13 27.95 12.57
C GLN A 602 -11.34 29.29 11.85
N ALA A 603 -12.58 29.71 11.79
CA ALA A 603 -13.00 30.99 11.26
C ALA A 603 -14.27 31.44 12.05
N ASP A 604 -14.06 32.28 13.05
CA ASP A 604 -15.12 32.65 14.00
C ASP A 604 -15.85 33.88 13.50
N THR A 605 -15.12 34.85 12.92
CA THR A 605 -15.74 36.08 12.38
C THR A 605 -16.22 35.88 10.94
N TYR A 606 -17.09 36.77 10.49
CA TYR A 606 -17.57 36.79 9.09
C TYR A 606 -16.43 37.00 8.12
N GLU A 607 -15.50 37.90 8.40
CA GLU A 607 -14.32 38.20 7.59
C GLU A 607 -13.43 36.98 7.44
N GLN A 608 -13.17 36.26 8.54
CA GLN A 608 -12.39 35.02 8.53
C GLN A 608 -13.07 33.93 7.68
N LYS A 609 -14.41 33.82 7.73
CA LYS A 609 -15.17 32.89 6.90
C LYS A 609 -15.08 33.24 5.41
N CYS A 610 -15.16 34.52 5.10
CA CYS A 610 -15.01 35.05 3.75
C CYS A 610 -13.61 34.79 3.20
N GLU A 611 -12.56 35.04 3.99
CA GLU A 611 -11.18 34.75 3.59
C GLU A 611 -10.95 33.24 3.38
N LYS A 612 -11.46 32.43 4.28
CA LYS A 612 -11.38 30.98 4.16
C LYS A 612 -12.08 30.48 2.89
N LEU A 613 -13.26 31.02 2.54
CA LEU A 613 -13.96 30.69 1.30
C LEU A 613 -13.16 31.09 0.06
N TYR A 614 -12.55 32.27 0.08
CA TYR A 614 -11.71 32.74 -1.03
C TYR A 614 -10.52 31.81 -1.26
N GLU A 615 -9.78 31.46 -0.20
CA GLU A 615 -8.68 30.50 -0.29
C GLU A 615 -9.15 29.12 -0.75
N TRP A 616 -10.33 28.65 -0.28
CA TRP A 616 -10.93 27.40 -0.71
C TRP A 616 -11.17 27.37 -2.20
N VAL A 617 -11.74 28.43 -2.75
CA VAL A 617 -12.03 28.56 -4.18
C VAL A 617 -10.73 28.65 -5.00
N CYS A 618 -9.68 29.30 -4.48
CA CYS A 618 -8.36 29.29 -5.10
C CYS A 618 -7.76 27.89 -5.18
N LEU A 619 -7.85 27.10 -4.11
CA LEU A 619 -7.42 25.69 -4.13
C LEU A 619 -8.24 24.86 -5.11
N GLN A 620 -9.56 25.11 -5.21
CA GLN A 620 -10.42 24.43 -6.19
C GLN A 620 -10.05 24.78 -7.64
N ALA A 621 -9.65 26.03 -7.91
CA ALA A 621 -9.15 26.41 -9.24
C ALA A 621 -7.87 25.64 -9.59
N HIS A 622 -6.93 25.53 -8.66
CA HIS A 622 -5.73 24.71 -8.84
C HIS A 622 -6.07 23.22 -9.06
N TRP A 623 -7.07 22.72 -8.37
CA TRP A 623 -7.53 21.34 -8.52
C TRP A 623 -8.13 21.11 -9.92
N LEU A 624 -8.99 22.02 -10.41
CA LEU A 624 -9.57 21.96 -11.78
C LEU A 624 -8.46 22.02 -12.84
N PHE A 625 -7.48 22.90 -12.70
CA PHE A 625 -6.33 23.00 -13.60
C PHE A 625 -5.57 21.67 -13.66
N THR A 626 -5.29 21.09 -12.50
CA THR A 626 -4.59 19.80 -12.39
C THR A 626 -5.34 18.70 -13.14
N ILE A 627 -6.65 18.57 -12.92
CA ILE A 627 -7.48 17.57 -13.60
C ILE A 627 -7.53 17.79 -15.10
N ALA A 628 -7.74 19.03 -15.56
CA ALA A 628 -7.79 19.34 -16.99
C ALA A 628 -6.50 18.89 -17.69
N GLY A 629 -5.33 19.24 -17.12
CA GLY A 629 -4.04 18.84 -17.68
C GLY A 629 -3.84 17.32 -17.74
N TYR A 630 -4.23 16.60 -16.69
CA TYR A 630 -4.10 15.14 -16.68
C TYR A 630 -5.07 14.44 -17.64
N ILE A 631 -6.29 14.96 -17.83
CA ILE A 631 -7.22 14.42 -18.82
C ILE A 631 -6.67 14.66 -20.23
N ASP A 632 -6.16 15.85 -20.50
CA ASP A 632 -5.64 16.23 -21.80
C ASP A 632 -4.46 15.33 -22.20
N VAL A 633 -3.41 15.30 -21.39
CA VAL A 633 -2.22 14.49 -21.68
C VAL A 633 -2.55 13.00 -21.79
N THR A 634 -3.53 12.50 -21.03
CA THR A 634 -3.97 11.10 -21.12
C THR A 634 -4.66 10.83 -22.46
N ASN A 635 -5.58 11.71 -22.87
CA ASN A 635 -6.28 11.57 -24.14
C ASN A 635 -5.31 11.61 -25.32
N GLU A 636 -4.39 12.58 -25.33
CA GLU A 636 -3.39 12.70 -26.37
C GLU A 636 -2.53 11.45 -26.49
N ASN A 637 -2.04 10.95 -25.36
CA ASN A 637 -1.18 9.77 -25.34
C ASN A 637 -1.94 8.50 -25.77
N ILE A 638 -3.15 8.26 -25.26
CA ILE A 638 -3.96 7.10 -25.69
C ILE A 638 -4.24 7.18 -27.20
N LEU A 639 -4.59 8.34 -27.71
CA LEU A 639 -4.86 8.54 -29.14
C LEU A 639 -3.63 8.24 -29.97
N ASN A 640 -2.48 8.83 -29.62
CA ASN A 640 -1.23 8.65 -30.35
C ASN A 640 -0.77 7.19 -30.38
N GLN A 641 -0.87 6.47 -29.25
CA GLN A 641 -0.45 5.07 -29.16
C GLN A 641 -1.46 4.09 -29.77
N SER A 642 -2.71 4.48 -29.94
CA SER A 642 -3.73 3.62 -30.57
C SER A 642 -3.95 3.88 -32.05
N LYS A 643 -3.42 4.96 -32.61
CA LYS A 643 -3.70 5.45 -33.97
C LYS A 643 -3.58 4.36 -35.05
N GLU A 644 -2.53 3.54 -35.01
CA GLU A 644 -2.26 2.52 -36.02
C GLU A 644 -3.30 1.38 -36.08
N TRP A 645 -3.97 1.11 -34.97
CA TRP A 645 -4.89 -0.02 -34.85
C TRP A 645 -6.32 0.36 -34.48
N LEU A 646 -6.57 1.62 -34.13
CA LEU A 646 -7.90 2.09 -33.71
C LEU A 646 -8.86 2.24 -34.89
N GLU A 647 -8.37 2.51 -36.09
CA GLU A 647 -9.15 2.75 -37.31
C GLU A 647 -9.20 1.53 -38.25
N LYS A 648 -8.34 0.55 -38.02
CA LYS A 648 -8.35 -0.75 -38.73
C LYS A 648 -9.48 -1.66 -38.21
#